data_d7f760246e4bdb8d809fdbbcc73cadf3
#
_entry.id   d7f760246e4bdb8d809fdbbcc73cadf3
#
_cell.length_a   1.000
_cell.length_b   1.000
_cell.length_c   1.000
_cell.angle_alpha   90.00
_cell.angle_beta   90.00
_cell.angle_gamma   90.00
#
_symmetry.space_group_name_H-M   'P 1'
#
loop_
_entity.id
_entity.type
_entity.pdbx_description
1 polymer ?
#
loop_
_entity_poly.entity_id
_entity_poly.type
_entity_poly.pdbx_seq_one_letter_code
_entity_poly.pdbx_strand_id
1 'polypeptide(L)'
;MKLIKTCILFFAFLFLCSCSTEKNKVLNRGFHNLHAKYNGFFNANEIIKVTYNDFLKTRKENYNLILPIFPLPDLKQSKNWYAPMDTSYRKCELVIFSHRMPHAKKGKNRNREWCKYIDDNWMTMGKTRFYKKDLPNALKIFQYIENHYEIEDNYYESIFWQSKVLIEMGAFDEAEEILLSLIIKFEEQQQEAKDQEKLTAKQKVRLALIYNERIDYLERKEPVISPNIINKIYPTLADLYIQNKSYKKAIENLEIAVENKHKKAFKTRLFFVLAQLYHLENNFKASLYYQEVVERNPDYEMAFQAKINRALSFSGRDSKAIKSQLLKMLKDDKNIEYFDQIYYALAEISFKNNAEELGKEQLQKSINLSTNNLPQKIKSMKRMGDLFFENSQYITSYFYFDSIQKTSLKAYKNKDQVDKRHKILKKIFNNKTLIEKNDSLFAICSLEPKERTDKIFEVLDLELTKRAKKLETPLLASANIALSSPSSNSTVNQSFFIWDQKMLERGKVEFDKKWGKRILEDNWRRGSKTAMFLEENEETSFSFSNSELFDELSQNLPCDNQNQLKSMKDSNMISLFNLGIIHHYETKNLLLSEKYFKRIIENYQPETQSIASIYELYNIYKDLERPRESREMKELLLSKYPKSKYSKLLSGDENLNDSQKAMKKEQKLYSQLFSLYQAGNYSKVLETCSYKTKDSTNPLICQYGLLKAYSLKKLNDTANNSRELINTLKFISNQCLGTDIADQAIAVLNDLKIKTAQNLMKKENWKFNFSPDTIHYFILIAPKGGFSMNKAKNNVADFNSVNFSDLKLKVSNTFLNTSDQMIIVKRFDNSKKALDYFLAFKVNNGAIKSYRKEKFFVVTPQNLKELYLEKNTDNYLKFFKEFYQ
;
A
#
# COMPACT_ATOMS: atom_id res chain seq x y z
N MET A 1 33.06 -62.09 41.93
CA MET A 1 33.81 -60.83 41.92
C MET A 1 34.69 -60.64 40.67
N LYS A 2 35.44 -61.57 40.16
CA LYS A 2 36.28 -61.44 38.95
C LYS A 2 35.49 -61.20 37.71
N LEU A 3 34.38 -61.94 37.48
CA LEU A 3 33.52 -61.73 36.28
C LEU A 3 32.88 -60.35 36.19
N ILE A 4 32.44 -59.85 37.36
CA ILE A 4 31.83 -58.47 37.43
C ILE A 4 32.88 -57.36 37.12
N LYS A 5 34.10 -57.51 37.64
CA LYS A 5 35.25 -56.63 37.33
C LYS A 5 35.61 -56.67 35.84
N THR A 6 35.56 -57.85 35.21
CA THR A 6 35.87 -58.03 33.78
C THR A 6 34.75 -57.42 32.94
N CYS A 7 33.46 -57.57 33.32
CA CYS A 7 32.34 -56.91 32.68
C CYS A 7 32.42 -55.42 32.85
N ILE A 8 32.75 -54.90 34.02
CA ILE A 8 32.86 -53.43 34.25
C ILE A 8 34.07 -52.85 33.43
N LEU A 9 35.17 -53.54 33.36
CA LEU A 9 36.33 -53.18 32.56
C LEU A 9 35.99 -53.25 31.06
N PHE A 10 35.26 -54.26 30.61
CA PHE A 10 34.77 -54.36 29.23
C PHE A 10 33.76 -53.27 28.90
N PHE A 11 32.83 -52.92 29.80
CA PHE A 11 31.93 -51.77 29.68
C PHE A 11 32.71 -50.45 29.73
N ALA A 12 33.68 -50.28 30.62
CA ALA A 12 34.55 -49.11 30.67
C ALA A 12 35.41 -48.98 29.40
N PHE A 13 35.87 -50.06 28.82
CA PHE A 13 36.58 -50.08 27.54
C PHE A 13 35.68 -49.77 26.34
N LEU A 14 34.41 -50.14 26.39
CA LEU A 14 33.42 -49.73 25.42
C LEU A 14 33.10 -48.22 25.51
N PHE A 15 33.14 -47.62 26.71
CA PHE A 15 33.00 -46.18 26.87
C PHE A 15 34.21 -45.35 26.45
N LEU A 16 35.41 -45.96 26.42
CA LEU A 16 36.64 -45.31 25.92
C LEU A 16 36.81 -45.34 24.39
N CYS A 17 35.91 -46.04 23.66
CA CYS A 17 35.84 -45.99 22.22
C CYS A 17 35.02 -44.76 21.80
N SER A 18 35.50 -43.58 22.18
CA SER A 18 35.03 -42.34 21.57
C SER A 18 35.16 -42.45 20.05
N CYS A 19 34.04 -42.45 19.32
CA CYS A 19 34.05 -42.48 17.86
C CYS A 19 34.75 -41.23 17.34
N SER A 20 36.00 -41.39 16.90
CA SER A 20 36.80 -40.30 16.38
C SER A 20 36.22 -39.78 15.05
N THR A 21 36.02 -38.50 14.91
CA THR A 21 35.64 -37.82 13.65
C THR A 21 36.75 -37.88 12.60
N GLU A 22 37.99 -38.12 12.97
CA GLU A 22 39.14 -38.21 12.06
C GLU A 22 39.30 -39.59 11.41
N LYS A 23 38.72 -40.64 12.01
CA LYS A 23 38.85 -42.04 11.50
C LYS A 23 37.68 -42.37 10.57
N ASN A 24 37.96 -42.42 9.25
CA ASN A 24 36.98 -42.81 8.25
C ASN A 24 36.75 -44.35 8.21
N LYS A 25 36.19 -44.93 9.28
CA LYS A 25 35.76 -46.33 9.35
C LYS A 25 34.23 -46.43 9.29
N VAL A 26 33.72 -47.61 8.84
CA VAL A 26 32.27 -47.83 8.66
C VAL A 26 31.49 -47.57 9.98
N LEU A 27 31.99 -48.03 11.12
CA LEU A 27 31.37 -47.82 12.42
C LEU A 27 31.35 -46.31 12.82
N ASN A 28 32.46 -45.60 12.60
CA ASN A 28 32.54 -44.17 12.87
C ASN A 28 31.53 -43.41 11.99
N ARG A 29 31.50 -43.67 10.68
CA ARG A 29 30.52 -43.08 9.77
C ARG A 29 29.08 -43.37 10.21
N GLY A 30 28.79 -44.64 10.58
CA GLY A 30 27.44 -45.02 11.06
C GLY A 30 27.04 -44.27 12.30
N PHE A 31 27.90 -44.11 13.28
CA PHE A 31 27.68 -43.37 14.50
C PHE A 31 27.42 -41.88 14.22
N HIS A 32 28.33 -41.24 13.49
CA HIS A 32 28.19 -39.80 13.20
C HIS A 32 27.00 -39.49 12.30
N ASN A 33 26.71 -40.34 11.31
CA ASN A 33 25.51 -40.21 10.46
C ASN A 33 24.23 -40.34 11.28
N LEU A 34 24.13 -41.27 12.22
CA LEU A 34 22.94 -41.44 13.08
C LEU A 34 22.69 -40.20 13.90
N HIS A 35 23.71 -39.65 14.55
CA HIS A 35 23.60 -38.46 15.36
C HIS A 35 23.29 -37.19 14.54
N ALA A 36 23.97 -37.04 13.40
CA ALA A 36 23.74 -35.91 12.51
C ALA A 36 22.30 -35.90 11.96
N LYS A 37 21.79 -37.12 11.64
CA LYS A 37 20.43 -37.28 11.15
C LYS A 37 19.36 -36.94 12.19
N TYR A 38 19.41 -37.58 13.35
CA TYR A 38 18.31 -37.55 14.32
C TYR A 38 18.49 -36.42 15.34
N ASN A 39 19.67 -36.19 15.88
CA ASN A 39 19.90 -35.17 16.89
C ASN A 39 19.96 -33.74 16.31
N GLY A 40 20.53 -33.60 15.09
CA GLY A 40 20.58 -32.33 14.36
C GLY A 40 19.39 -32.15 13.42
N PHE A 41 19.59 -32.67 12.18
CA PHE A 41 18.71 -32.40 11.04
C PHE A 41 17.22 -32.68 11.31
N PHE A 42 16.86 -33.88 11.78
CA PHE A 42 15.46 -34.25 12.00
C PHE A 42 14.81 -33.39 13.07
N ASN A 43 15.41 -33.31 14.27
CA ASN A 43 14.84 -32.54 15.37
C ASN A 43 14.78 -31.03 15.06
N ALA A 44 15.77 -30.47 14.40
CA ALA A 44 15.80 -29.08 14.00
C ALA A 44 14.73 -28.78 12.94
N ASN A 45 14.56 -29.68 11.97
CA ASN A 45 13.55 -29.52 10.91
C ASN A 45 12.11 -29.65 11.47
N GLU A 46 11.88 -30.56 12.44
CA GLU A 46 10.56 -30.65 13.08
C GLU A 46 10.21 -29.37 13.84
N ILE A 47 11.17 -28.70 14.49
CA ILE A 47 10.93 -27.39 15.11
C ILE A 47 10.46 -26.36 14.07
N ILE A 48 11.16 -26.26 12.93
CA ILE A 48 10.76 -25.35 11.84
C ILE A 48 9.37 -25.70 11.34
N LYS A 49 9.10 -26.97 11.08
CA LYS A 49 7.83 -27.47 10.53
C LYS A 49 6.65 -27.22 11.47
N VAL A 50 6.81 -27.48 12.76
CA VAL A 50 5.77 -27.21 13.76
C VAL A 50 5.50 -25.72 13.83
N THR A 51 6.54 -24.89 13.96
CA THR A 51 6.41 -23.41 14.02
C THR A 51 5.69 -22.87 12.77
N TYR A 52 6.07 -23.35 11.57
CA TYR A 52 5.44 -22.92 10.33
C TYR A 52 3.98 -23.40 10.21
N ASN A 53 3.67 -24.63 10.61
CA ASN A 53 2.31 -25.15 10.56
C ASN A 53 1.39 -24.42 11.55
N ASP A 54 1.87 -24.08 12.74
CA ASP A 54 1.10 -23.29 13.71
C ASP A 54 0.82 -21.88 13.21
N PHE A 55 1.81 -21.27 12.54
CA PHE A 55 1.58 -19.99 11.84
C PHE A 55 0.49 -20.11 10.77
N LEU A 56 0.54 -21.14 9.93
CA LEU A 56 -0.47 -21.33 8.88
C LEU A 56 -1.88 -21.52 9.45
N LYS A 57 -2.01 -22.20 10.62
CA LYS A 57 -3.30 -22.41 11.29
C LYS A 57 -3.88 -21.14 11.92
N THR A 58 -3.00 -20.28 12.45
CA THR A 58 -3.43 -19.07 13.18
C THR A 58 -3.53 -17.84 12.29
N ARG A 59 -2.96 -17.89 11.10
CA ARG A 59 -2.95 -16.79 10.15
C ARG A 59 -4.33 -16.55 9.55
N LYS A 60 -4.79 -15.29 9.61
CA LYS A 60 -5.96 -14.83 8.85
C LYS A 60 -5.50 -14.34 7.47
N GLU A 61 -6.10 -14.88 6.43
CA GLU A 61 -5.82 -14.48 5.05
C GLU A 61 -6.64 -13.23 4.68
N ASN A 62 -6.02 -12.34 3.92
CA ASN A 62 -6.74 -11.19 3.36
C ASN A 62 -7.06 -11.43 1.88
N TYR A 63 -8.23 -11.99 1.63
CA TYR A 63 -8.69 -12.33 0.27
C TYR A 63 -8.99 -11.12 -0.62
N ASN A 64 -8.96 -9.89 -0.08
CA ASN A 64 -9.05 -8.66 -0.88
C ASN A 64 -7.72 -8.27 -1.57
N LEU A 65 -6.65 -8.96 -1.21
CA LEU A 65 -5.33 -8.82 -1.82
C LEU A 65 -4.99 -10.10 -2.58
N ILE A 66 -4.03 -10.03 -3.51
CA ILE A 66 -3.45 -11.24 -4.08
C ILE A 66 -2.80 -12.02 -2.93
N LEU A 67 -3.21 -13.27 -2.76
CA LEU A 67 -2.63 -14.10 -1.72
C LEU A 67 -1.17 -14.41 -2.04
N PRO A 68 -0.24 -14.36 -1.05
CA PRO A 68 1.12 -14.78 -1.25
C PRO A 68 1.15 -16.28 -1.56
N ILE A 69 1.95 -16.68 -2.54
CA ILE A 69 2.11 -18.10 -2.89
C ILE A 69 2.74 -18.86 -1.73
N PHE A 70 3.77 -18.27 -1.12
CA PHE A 70 4.43 -18.79 0.08
C PHE A 70 4.14 -17.86 1.26
N PRO A 71 3.14 -18.16 2.11
CA PRO A 71 2.88 -17.33 3.27
C PRO A 71 4.08 -17.28 4.22
N LEU A 72 4.56 -16.08 4.51
CA LEU A 72 5.66 -15.84 5.44
C LEU A 72 5.23 -14.87 6.54
N PRO A 73 5.81 -14.96 7.75
CA PRO A 73 5.56 -13.98 8.79
C PRO A 73 6.11 -12.61 8.38
N ASP A 74 5.40 -11.55 8.74
CA ASP A 74 5.91 -10.19 8.65
C ASP A 74 7.01 -9.94 9.71
N LEU A 75 7.64 -8.75 9.67
CA LEU A 75 8.72 -8.38 10.59
C LEU A 75 8.30 -8.39 12.07
N LYS A 76 7.02 -8.16 12.39
CA LYS A 76 6.51 -8.25 13.77
C LYS A 76 6.31 -9.70 14.17
N GLN A 77 5.65 -10.46 13.32
CA GLN A 77 5.35 -11.87 13.55
C GLN A 77 6.63 -12.72 13.60
N SER A 78 7.65 -12.38 12.80
CA SER A 78 8.94 -13.10 12.79
C SER A 78 9.66 -13.08 14.14
N LYS A 79 9.42 -12.09 14.99
CA LYS A 79 9.98 -12.05 16.35
C LYS A 79 9.55 -13.23 17.21
N ASN A 80 8.31 -13.71 17.03
CA ASN A 80 7.79 -14.88 17.75
C ASN A 80 8.49 -16.17 17.31
N TRP A 81 9.17 -16.15 16.17
CA TRP A 81 9.92 -17.29 15.64
C TRP A 81 11.36 -17.35 16.11
N TYR A 82 11.89 -16.28 16.74
CA TYR A 82 13.30 -16.20 17.10
C TYR A 82 13.73 -17.33 18.02
N ALA A 83 13.01 -17.61 19.11
CA ALA A 83 13.37 -18.65 20.05
C ALA A 83 13.34 -20.07 19.43
N PRO A 84 12.28 -20.51 18.73
CA PRO A 84 12.30 -21.82 18.08
C PRO A 84 13.35 -21.90 16.96
N MET A 85 13.56 -20.85 16.17
CA MET A 85 14.58 -20.86 15.13
C MET A 85 15.99 -20.89 15.71
N ASP A 86 16.26 -20.18 16.80
CA ASP A 86 17.57 -20.24 17.48
C ASP A 86 17.81 -21.61 18.11
N THR A 87 16.76 -22.24 18.63
CA THR A 87 16.87 -23.62 19.12
C THR A 87 17.21 -24.60 17.99
N SER A 88 16.53 -24.49 16.86
CA SER A 88 16.81 -25.30 15.67
C SER A 88 18.23 -25.05 15.15
N TYR A 89 18.64 -23.79 15.05
CA TYR A 89 19.98 -23.39 14.62
C TYR A 89 21.08 -24.02 15.50
N ARG A 90 20.96 -23.86 16.85
CA ARG A 90 21.95 -24.41 17.79
C ARG A 90 22.05 -25.93 17.73
N LYS A 91 20.93 -26.64 17.51
CA LYS A 91 20.97 -28.11 17.34
C LYS A 91 21.82 -28.52 16.14
N CYS A 92 21.64 -27.83 15.00
CA CYS A 92 22.45 -28.08 13.81
C CYS A 92 23.90 -27.68 14.00
N GLU A 93 24.18 -26.53 14.60
CA GLU A 93 25.52 -26.04 14.90
C GLU A 93 26.31 -27.00 15.79
N LEU A 94 25.72 -27.49 16.87
CA LEU A 94 26.36 -28.48 17.77
C LEU A 94 26.65 -29.77 17.06
N VAL A 95 25.76 -30.25 16.19
CA VAL A 95 25.95 -31.46 15.43
C VAL A 95 27.07 -31.31 14.39
N ILE A 96 27.10 -30.22 13.66
CA ILE A 96 28.19 -29.94 12.71
C ILE A 96 29.53 -29.92 13.44
N PHE A 97 29.60 -29.22 14.59
CA PHE A 97 30.79 -29.14 15.38
C PHE A 97 31.28 -30.53 15.87
N SER A 98 30.35 -31.37 16.33
CA SER A 98 30.70 -32.64 17.03
C SER A 98 30.78 -33.86 16.08
N HIS A 99 30.14 -33.82 14.92
CA HIS A 99 29.96 -34.98 14.05
C HIS A 99 30.45 -34.79 12.60
N ARG A 100 30.94 -33.59 12.26
CA ARG A 100 31.60 -33.36 10.98
C ARG A 100 32.84 -34.27 10.87
N MET A 101 32.94 -34.98 9.76
CA MET A 101 34.08 -35.87 9.45
C MET A 101 34.88 -35.27 8.28
N PRO A 102 35.82 -34.36 8.57
CA PRO A 102 36.56 -33.66 7.53
C PRO A 102 37.47 -34.62 6.76
N HIS A 103 37.72 -34.28 5.49
CA HIS A 103 38.53 -35.06 4.56
C HIS A 103 40.00 -35.21 4.89
N ALA A 104 40.56 -36.22 4.28
CA ALA A 104 41.96 -36.22 3.99
C ALA A 104 42.34 -34.95 3.19
N LYS A 105 43.33 -34.20 3.70
CA LYS A 105 43.80 -32.94 3.11
C LYS A 105 44.48 -33.11 1.74
N LYS A 106 44.75 -34.36 1.31
CA LYS A 106 45.39 -34.69 0.02
C LYS A 106 44.74 -35.94 -0.62
N GLY A 107 44.59 -35.94 -1.94
CA GLY A 107 44.11 -37.08 -2.73
C GLY A 107 42.76 -36.88 -3.39
N LYS A 108 42.23 -37.95 -4.03
CA LYS A 108 40.97 -37.94 -4.82
C LYS A 108 39.72 -37.54 -4.05
N ASN A 109 39.73 -37.68 -2.74
CA ASN A 109 38.60 -37.35 -1.85
C ASN A 109 38.75 -35.98 -1.13
N ARG A 110 39.54 -35.10 -1.69
CA ARG A 110 39.71 -33.74 -1.19
C ARG A 110 38.35 -33.03 -1.19
N ASN A 111 37.96 -32.50 -0.03
CA ASN A 111 36.69 -31.80 0.17
C ASN A 111 35.41 -32.66 0.21
N ARG A 112 35.49 -33.99 0.43
CA ARG A 112 34.30 -34.82 0.64
C ARG A 112 33.94 -34.90 2.11
N GLU A 113 32.74 -34.56 2.52
CA GLU A 113 32.23 -34.82 3.85
C GLU A 113 31.76 -36.29 3.98
N TRP A 114 32.25 -37.00 4.98
CA TRP A 114 31.92 -38.43 5.15
C TRP A 114 30.65 -38.64 5.99
N CYS A 115 30.22 -37.59 6.72
CA CYS A 115 28.95 -37.58 7.42
C CYS A 115 27.87 -37.00 6.52
N LYS A 116 26.98 -37.88 6.02
CA LYS A 116 26.00 -37.57 4.97
C LYS A 116 24.97 -36.47 5.30
N TYR A 117 24.80 -36.12 6.58
CA TYR A 117 23.77 -35.17 7.01
C TYR A 117 24.33 -33.82 7.47
N ILE A 118 25.56 -33.51 7.16
CA ILE A 118 26.19 -32.24 7.55
C ILE A 118 25.67 -31.10 6.66
N ASP A 119 25.59 -31.32 5.36
CA ASP A 119 24.99 -30.37 4.42
C ASP A 119 23.51 -30.12 4.70
N ASP A 120 22.75 -31.18 5.11
CA ASP A 120 21.35 -31.04 5.58
C ASP A 120 21.24 -30.14 6.83
N ASN A 121 22.19 -30.25 7.74
CA ASN A 121 22.24 -29.38 8.92
C ASN A 121 22.57 -27.94 8.53
N TRP A 122 23.50 -27.71 7.61
CA TRP A 122 23.77 -26.39 7.05
C TRP A 122 22.52 -25.81 6.35
N MET A 123 21.84 -26.60 5.51
CA MET A 123 20.57 -26.22 4.89
C MET A 123 19.52 -25.80 5.91
N THR A 124 19.40 -26.55 7.00
CA THR A 124 18.44 -26.22 8.08
C THR A 124 18.85 -24.92 8.79
N MET A 125 20.14 -24.69 9.04
CA MET A 125 20.64 -23.41 9.59
C MET A 125 20.31 -22.23 8.67
N GLY A 126 20.52 -22.36 7.36
CA GLY A 126 20.14 -21.33 6.38
C GLY A 126 18.65 -21.01 6.43
N LYS A 127 17.81 -22.05 6.47
CA LYS A 127 16.34 -21.91 6.60
C LYS A 127 15.93 -21.20 7.89
N THR A 128 16.58 -21.49 9.03
CA THR A 128 16.27 -20.78 10.30
C THR A 128 16.58 -19.27 10.22
N ARG A 129 17.70 -18.90 9.59
CA ARG A 129 18.06 -17.50 9.35
C ARG A 129 17.06 -16.81 8.42
N PHE A 130 16.65 -17.48 7.36
CA PHE A 130 15.62 -16.99 6.44
C PHE A 130 14.30 -16.69 7.17
N TYR A 131 13.79 -17.63 7.96
CA TYR A 131 12.53 -17.43 8.71
C TYR A 131 12.64 -16.37 9.81
N LYS A 132 13.81 -16.13 10.36
CA LYS A 132 14.10 -15.00 11.26
C LYS A 132 14.19 -13.66 10.52
N LYS A 133 14.11 -13.62 9.19
CA LYS A 133 14.38 -12.44 8.35
C LYS A 133 15.83 -11.93 8.47
N ASP A 134 16.76 -12.79 8.88
CA ASP A 134 18.20 -12.53 8.84
C ASP A 134 18.75 -12.96 7.47
N LEU A 135 18.31 -12.23 6.43
CA LEU A 135 18.51 -12.60 5.03
C LEU A 135 19.98 -12.61 4.61
N PRO A 136 20.83 -11.63 5.00
CA PRO A 136 22.25 -11.66 4.61
C PRO A 136 23.01 -12.88 5.15
N ASN A 137 22.72 -13.30 6.39
CA ASN A 137 23.35 -14.49 6.96
C ASN A 137 22.76 -15.78 6.38
N ALA A 138 21.47 -15.82 6.05
CA ALA A 138 20.88 -16.93 5.31
C ALA A 138 21.56 -17.12 3.95
N LEU A 139 21.75 -16.04 3.19
CA LEU A 139 22.42 -16.05 1.89
C LEU A 139 23.84 -16.61 1.99
N LYS A 140 24.62 -16.13 2.95
CA LYS A 140 26.00 -16.62 3.19
C LYS A 140 26.04 -18.12 3.48
N ILE A 141 25.09 -18.64 4.26
CA ILE A 141 25.03 -20.06 4.56
C ILE A 141 24.73 -20.88 3.30
N PHE A 142 23.78 -20.47 2.48
CA PHE A 142 23.45 -21.17 1.23
C PHE A 142 24.61 -21.10 0.22
N GLN A 143 25.28 -19.95 0.10
CA GLN A 143 26.50 -19.82 -0.70
C GLN A 143 27.67 -20.69 -0.16
N TYR A 144 27.75 -20.84 1.16
CA TYR A 144 28.73 -21.75 1.76
C TYR A 144 28.48 -23.19 1.37
N ILE A 145 27.23 -23.65 1.30
CA ILE A 145 26.87 -25.00 0.84
C ILE A 145 27.22 -25.15 -0.63
N GLU A 146 26.88 -24.22 -1.48
CA GLU A 146 27.22 -24.23 -2.90
C GLU A 146 28.71 -24.36 -3.13
N ASN A 147 29.54 -23.62 -2.39
CA ASN A 147 30.99 -23.61 -2.58
C ASN A 147 31.74 -24.78 -1.95
N HIS A 148 31.16 -25.51 -0.97
CA HIS A 148 31.86 -26.54 -0.22
C HIS A 148 31.24 -27.91 -0.34
N TYR A 149 30.01 -28.02 -0.83
CA TYR A 149 29.26 -29.28 -0.96
C TYR A 149 28.76 -29.52 -2.39
N GLU A 150 29.61 -29.20 -3.40
CA GLU A 150 29.31 -29.26 -4.85
C GLU A 150 28.80 -30.62 -5.34
N ILE A 151 29.14 -31.71 -4.64
CA ILE A 151 28.81 -33.10 -5.03
C ILE A 151 27.68 -33.69 -4.17
N GLU A 152 27.16 -32.98 -3.19
CA GLU A 152 26.14 -33.48 -2.27
C GLU A 152 24.72 -33.12 -2.75
N ASP A 153 23.73 -33.84 -2.23
CA ASP A 153 22.34 -33.74 -2.71
C ASP A 153 21.72 -32.33 -2.51
N ASN A 154 22.18 -31.56 -1.52
CA ASN A 154 21.69 -30.22 -1.23
C ASN A 154 22.31 -29.09 -2.07
N TYR A 155 23.23 -29.40 -3.01
CA TYR A 155 23.86 -28.41 -3.87
C TYR A 155 22.83 -27.52 -4.59
N TYR A 156 21.98 -28.11 -5.41
CA TYR A 156 20.99 -27.38 -6.16
C TYR A 156 19.84 -26.83 -5.28
N GLU A 157 19.50 -27.52 -4.17
CA GLU A 157 18.53 -26.98 -3.20
C GLU A 157 19.08 -25.69 -2.54
N SER A 158 20.41 -25.61 -2.30
CA SER A 158 21.03 -24.39 -1.75
C SER A 158 20.95 -23.20 -2.71
N ILE A 159 21.21 -23.42 -4.00
CA ILE A 159 21.08 -22.42 -5.06
C ILE A 159 19.61 -21.95 -5.17
N PHE A 160 18.67 -22.88 -5.14
CA PHE A 160 17.24 -22.55 -5.10
C PHE A 160 16.88 -21.68 -3.88
N TRP A 161 17.42 -21.97 -2.69
CA TRP A 161 17.15 -21.15 -1.50
C TRP A 161 17.83 -19.78 -1.56
N GLN A 162 18.95 -19.63 -2.25
CA GLN A 162 19.53 -18.31 -2.52
C GLN A 162 18.53 -17.42 -3.27
N SER A 163 17.88 -17.94 -4.32
CA SER A 163 16.85 -17.18 -5.05
C SER A 163 15.71 -16.77 -4.15
N LYS A 164 15.25 -17.60 -3.22
CA LYS A 164 14.22 -17.24 -2.24
C LYS A 164 14.66 -16.12 -1.31
N VAL A 165 15.92 -16.14 -0.87
CA VAL A 165 16.48 -15.06 -0.04
C VAL A 165 16.54 -13.75 -0.83
N LEU A 166 16.99 -13.81 -2.08
CA LEU A 166 17.10 -12.63 -2.96
C LEU A 166 15.71 -12.01 -3.26
N ILE A 167 14.68 -12.83 -3.45
CA ILE A 167 13.29 -12.34 -3.59
C ILE A 167 12.86 -11.56 -2.35
N GLU A 168 13.11 -12.08 -1.16
CA GLU A 168 12.78 -11.38 0.11
C GLU A 168 13.65 -10.13 0.34
N MET A 169 14.83 -10.04 -0.25
CA MET A 169 15.68 -8.85 -0.27
C MET A 169 15.28 -7.83 -1.32
N GLY A 170 14.39 -8.18 -2.27
CA GLY A 170 13.99 -7.34 -3.39
C GLY A 170 14.98 -7.33 -4.56
N ALA A 171 15.97 -8.23 -4.58
CA ALA A 171 16.92 -8.43 -5.68
C ALA A 171 16.31 -9.37 -6.74
N PHE A 172 15.26 -8.88 -7.44
CA PHE A 172 14.44 -9.71 -8.32
C PHE A 172 15.18 -10.20 -9.56
N ASP A 173 16.03 -9.37 -10.16
CA ASP A 173 16.76 -9.71 -11.38
C ASP A 173 17.78 -10.86 -11.13
N GLU A 174 18.53 -10.79 -10.02
CA GLU A 174 19.46 -11.83 -9.60
C GLU A 174 18.73 -13.14 -9.26
N ALA A 175 17.57 -13.04 -8.61
CA ALA A 175 16.76 -14.21 -8.28
C ALA A 175 16.16 -14.86 -9.53
N GLU A 176 15.69 -14.07 -10.51
CA GLU A 176 15.19 -14.56 -11.80
C GLU A 176 16.28 -15.32 -12.55
N GLU A 177 17.50 -14.78 -12.63
CA GLU A 177 18.64 -15.39 -13.29
C GLU A 177 18.98 -16.78 -12.69
N ILE A 178 19.05 -16.88 -11.36
CA ILE A 178 19.30 -18.14 -10.67
C ILE A 178 18.19 -19.16 -10.97
N LEU A 179 16.92 -18.77 -10.91
CA LEU A 179 15.81 -19.69 -11.15
C LEU A 179 15.76 -20.19 -12.59
N LEU A 180 16.03 -19.32 -13.56
CA LEU A 180 16.09 -19.69 -14.97
C LEU A 180 17.29 -20.57 -15.26
N SER A 181 18.46 -20.30 -14.68
CA SER A 181 19.63 -21.15 -14.83
C SER A 181 19.41 -22.59 -14.33
N LEU A 182 18.66 -22.74 -13.21
CA LEU A 182 18.28 -24.06 -12.71
C LEU A 182 17.34 -24.81 -13.66
N ILE A 183 16.43 -24.13 -14.35
CA ILE A 183 15.56 -24.75 -15.37
C ILE A 183 16.40 -25.25 -16.53
N ILE A 184 17.26 -24.40 -17.09
CA ILE A 184 18.14 -24.74 -18.21
C ILE A 184 19.01 -25.94 -17.85
N LYS A 185 19.64 -25.91 -16.67
CA LYS A 185 20.51 -27.03 -16.23
C LYS A 185 19.73 -28.33 -16.06
N PHE A 186 18.49 -28.27 -15.57
CA PHE A 186 17.63 -29.44 -15.48
C PHE A 186 17.30 -30.03 -16.87
N GLU A 187 16.95 -29.16 -17.83
CA GLU A 187 16.65 -29.59 -19.19
C GLU A 187 17.88 -30.23 -19.86
N GLU A 188 19.07 -29.65 -19.67
CA GLU A 188 20.34 -30.25 -20.11
C GLU A 188 20.54 -31.65 -19.54
N GLN A 189 20.40 -31.83 -18.22
CA GLN A 189 20.52 -33.11 -17.55
C GLN A 189 19.50 -34.15 -18.04
N GLN A 190 18.25 -33.71 -18.30
CA GLN A 190 17.22 -34.58 -18.87
C GLN A 190 17.55 -35.02 -20.31
N GLN A 191 18.11 -34.13 -21.11
CA GLN A 191 18.51 -34.42 -22.48
C GLN A 191 19.69 -35.39 -22.49
N GLU A 192 20.71 -35.15 -21.66
CA GLU A 192 21.86 -36.06 -21.48
C GLU A 192 21.42 -37.48 -21.05
N ALA A 193 20.46 -37.57 -20.12
CA ALA A 193 19.90 -38.84 -19.67
C ALA A 193 19.20 -39.60 -20.82
N LYS A 194 18.39 -38.92 -21.64
CA LYS A 194 17.71 -39.50 -22.80
C LYS A 194 18.71 -39.97 -23.85
N ASP A 195 19.77 -39.20 -24.07
CA ASP A 195 20.78 -39.54 -25.05
C ASP A 195 21.64 -40.73 -24.58
N GLN A 196 21.90 -40.84 -23.26
CA GLN A 196 22.53 -42.05 -22.67
C GLN A 196 21.64 -43.29 -22.75
N GLU A 197 20.31 -43.16 -22.66
CA GLU A 197 19.38 -44.28 -22.84
C GLU A 197 19.41 -44.84 -24.27
N LYS A 198 19.58 -43.99 -25.26
CA LYS A 198 19.64 -44.36 -26.68
C LYS A 198 20.92 -45.11 -27.05
N LEU A 199 21.95 -45.05 -26.23
CA LEU A 199 23.24 -45.71 -26.51
C LEU A 199 23.08 -47.24 -26.43
N THR A 200 23.60 -47.94 -27.43
CA THR A 200 23.67 -49.39 -27.41
C THR A 200 24.65 -49.89 -26.32
N ALA A 201 24.45 -51.11 -25.82
CA ALA A 201 25.35 -51.74 -24.83
C ALA A 201 26.83 -51.65 -25.22
N LYS A 202 27.14 -51.81 -26.53
CA LYS A 202 28.49 -51.71 -27.08
C LYS A 202 29.05 -50.29 -27.01
N GLN A 203 28.23 -49.27 -27.26
CA GLN A 203 28.63 -47.86 -27.13
C GLN A 203 28.81 -47.47 -25.66
N LYS A 204 27.98 -47.98 -24.75
CA LYS A 204 28.13 -47.76 -23.29
C LYS A 204 29.46 -48.34 -22.77
N VAL A 205 29.81 -49.55 -23.22
CA VAL A 205 31.11 -50.19 -22.88
C VAL A 205 32.28 -49.39 -23.46
N ARG A 206 32.18 -48.92 -24.72
CA ARG A 206 33.23 -48.10 -25.34
C ARG A 206 33.43 -46.76 -24.66
N LEU A 207 32.35 -46.08 -24.28
CA LEU A 207 32.39 -44.86 -23.46
C LEU A 207 33.01 -45.14 -22.09
N ALA A 208 32.61 -46.21 -21.44
CA ALA A 208 33.16 -46.60 -20.14
C ALA A 208 34.66 -46.88 -20.22
N LEU A 209 35.16 -47.48 -21.31
CA LEU A 209 36.59 -47.69 -21.58
C LEU A 209 37.35 -46.38 -21.85
N ILE A 210 36.78 -45.46 -22.60
CA ILE A 210 37.35 -44.13 -22.85
C ILE A 210 37.36 -43.29 -21.54
N TYR A 211 36.34 -43.42 -20.74
CA TYR A 211 36.28 -42.76 -19.44
C TYR A 211 37.15 -43.44 -18.37
N ASN A 212 37.45 -44.77 -18.48
CA ASN A 212 38.36 -45.46 -17.54
C ASN A 212 39.82 -45.00 -17.68
N GLU A 213 40.23 -44.46 -18.82
CA GLU A 213 41.53 -43.75 -18.95
C GLU A 213 41.51 -42.36 -18.27
N ARG A 214 40.35 -41.80 -17.95
CA ARG A 214 40.13 -40.60 -17.15
C ARG A 214 39.41 -40.92 -15.84
N ILE A 215 39.94 -41.86 -15.04
CA ILE A 215 39.35 -42.34 -13.77
C ILE A 215 39.11 -41.23 -12.74
N ASP A 216 39.74 -40.06 -12.92
CA ASP A 216 39.43 -38.86 -12.07
C ASP A 216 38.09 -38.20 -12.33
N TYR A 217 37.40 -38.52 -13.44
CA TYR A 217 36.13 -37.87 -13.82
C TYR A 217 34.90 -38.70 -13.42
N LEU A 218 34.99 -40.00 -13.25
CA LEU A 218 33.87 -40.91 -12.93
C LEU A 218 33.50 -40.97 -11.44
N GLU A 219 34.36 -40.48 -10.56
CA GLU A 219 34.02 -40.39 -9.12
C GLU A 219 33.33 -39.06 -8.73
N ARG A 220 33.28 -38.07 -9.61
CA ARG A 220 32.48 -36.86 -9.46
C ARG A 220 31.18 -36.98 -10.29
N LYS A 221 30.20 -37.73 -9.80
CA LYS A 221 28.84 -37.58 -10.32
C LYS A 221 28.39 -36.17 -9.94
N GLU A 222 28.24 -35.31 -10.95
CA GLU A 222 27.54 -34.05 -10.71
C GLU A 222 26.18 -34.36 -10.06
N PRO A 223 25.78 -33.63 -9.03
CA PRO A 223 24.47 -33.81 -8.43
C PRO A 223 23.38 -33.58 -9.48
N VAL A 224 22.32 -34.39 -9.43
CA VAL A 224 21.20 -34.28 -10.36
C VAL A 224 20.13 -33.38 -9.72
N ILE A 225 19.63 -32.45 -10.50
CA ILE A 225 18.52 -31.59 -10.04
C ILE A 225 17.28 -32.46 -9.80
N SER A 226 16.82 -32.50 -8.57
CA SER A 226 15.60 -33.23 -8.22
C SER A 226 14.38 -32.64 -8.90
N PRO A 227 13.46 -33.43 -9.46
CA PRO A 227 12.16 -32.95 -9.96
C PRO A 227 11.37 -32.15 -8.90
N ASN A 228 11.62 -32.40 -7.62
CA ASN A 228 11.02 -31.63 -6.53
C ASN A 228 11.50 -30.17 -6.51
N ILE A 229 12.72 -29.89 -6.92
CA ILE A 229 13.22 -28.50 -7.02
C ILE A 229 12.51 -27.80 -8.17
N ILE A 230 12.44 -28.43 -9.35
CA ILE A 230 11.74 -27.89 -10.53
C ILE A 230 10.29 -27.58 -10.23
N ASN A 231 9.58 -28.47 -9.53
CA ASN A 231 8.21 -28.21 -9.12
C ASN A 231 8.06 -26.97 -8.20
N LYS A 232 9.12 -26.56 -7.49
CA LYS A 232 9.13 -25.36 -6.65
C LYS A 232 9.51 -24.09 -7.44
N ILE A 233 10.26 -24.21 -8.53
CA ILE A 233 10.78 -23.05 -9.27
C ILE A 233 9.66 -22.21 -9.88
N TYR A 234 8.74 -22.82 -10.64
CA TYR A 234 7.66 -22.08 -11.29
C TYR A 234 6.75 -21.32 -10.30
N PRO A 235 6.30 -21.90 -9.15
CA PRO A 235 5.62 -21.12 -8.13
C PRO A 235 6.49 -20.00 -7.54
N THR A 236 7.81 -20.20 -7.45
CA THR A 236 8.73 -19.18 -6.92
C THR A 236 8.95 -18.03 -7.92
N LEU A 237 9.07 -18.32 -9.22
CA LEU A 237 9.07 -17.31 -10.28
C LEU A 237 7.76 -16.51 -10.28
N ALA A 238 6.62 -17.19 -10.15
CA ALA A 238 5.33 -16.52 -10.04
C ALA A 238 5.26 -15.59 -8.82
N ASP A 239 5.76 -16.02 -7.66
CA ASP A 239 5.82 -15.19 -6.46
C ASP A 239 6.72 -13.95 -6.65
N LEU A 240 7.89 -14.13 -7.28
CA LEU A 240 8.79 -13.06 -7.69
C LEU A 240 8.06 -12.04 -8.58
N TYR A 241 7.40 -12.50 -9.63
CA TYR A 241 6.70 -11.62 -10.58
C TYR A 241 5.49 -10.93 -9.96
N ILE A 242 4.79 -11.55 -8.99
CA ILE A 242 3.73 -10.91 -8.22
C ILE A 242 4.31 -9.76 -7.38
N GLN A 243 5.43 -9.99 -6.68
CA GLN A 243 6.08 -8.97 -5.87
C GLN A 243 6.63 -7.81 -6.73
N ASN A 244 7.14 -8.12 -7.92
CA ASN A 244 7.60 -7.14 -8.92
C ASN A 244 6.44 -6.55 -9.77
N LYS A 245 5.17 -6.89 -9.49
CA LYS A 245 3.96 -6.44 -10.22
C LYS A 245 3.94 -6.79 -11.72
N SER A 246 4.72 -7.73 -12.17
CA SER A 246 4.77 -8.25 -13.53
C SER A 246 3.75 -9.37 -13.73
N TYR A 247 2.45 -9.03 -13.61
CA TYR A 247 1.37 -10.02 -13.48
C TYR A 247 1.24 -10.98 -14.68
N LYS A 248 1.53 -10.54 -15.90
CA LYS A 248 1.50 -11.43 -17.09
C LYS A 248 2.50 -12.57 -16.96
N LYS A 249 3.77 -12.28 -16.63
CA LYS A 249 4.78 -13.31 -16.38
C LYS A 249 4.40 -14.21 -15.20
N ALA A 250 3.75 -13.64 -14.16
CA ALA A 250 3.26 -14.42 -13.03
C ALA A 250 2.19 -15.44 -13.44
N ILE A 251 1.26 -15.05 -14.32
CA ILE A 251 0.21 -15.93 -14.86
C ILE A 251 0.85 -17.08 -15.65
N GLU A 252 1.75 -16.79 -16.58
CA GLU A 252 2.43 -17.79 -17.41
C GLU A 252 3.13 -18.86 -16.54
N ASN A 253 3.86 -18.44 -15.52
CA ASN A 253 4.53 -19.34 -14.60
C ASN A 253 3.57 -20.12 -13.69
N LEU A 254 2.42 -19.51 -13.29
CA LEU A 254 1.40 -20.21 -12.52
C LEU A 254 0.65 -21.24 -13.35
N GLU A 255 0.39 -20.99 -14.63
CA GLU A 255 -0.21 -21.98 -15.54
C GLU A 255 0.68 -23.24 -15.62
N ILE A 256 1.98 -23.09 -15.73
CA ILE A 256 2.92 -24.22 -15.66
C ILE A 256 2.91 -24.87 -14.27
N ALA A 257 2.91 -24.05 -13.21
CA ALA A 257 2.95 -24.54 -11.84
C ALA A 257 1.73 -25.40 -11.47
N VAL A 258 0.52 -25.02 -11.94
CA VAL A 258 -0.70 -25.79 -11.62
C VAL A 258 -0.77 -27.12 -12.35
N GLU A 259 -0.05 -27.31 -13.44
CA GLU A 259 0.08 -28.61 -14.11
C GLU A 259 1.01 -29.57 -13.36
N ASN A 260 2.00 -29.03 -12.65
CA ASN A 260 2.98 -29.81 -11.91
C ASN A 260 2.37 -30.55 -10.69
N LYS A 261 3.10 -31.56 -10.20
CA LYS A 261 2.69 -32.34 -9.02
C LYS A 261 2.97 -31.54 -7.74
N HIS A 262 1.91 -31.18 -7.03
CA HIS A 262 1.94 -30.52 -5.74
C HIS A 262 1.01 -31.18 -4.73
N LYS A 263 1.21 -30.91 -3.44
CA LYS A 263 0.25 -31.26 -2.39
C LYS A 263 -1.08 -30.54 -2.65
N LYS A 264 -2.22 -31.23 -2.42
CA LYS A 264 -3.57 -30.73 -2.70
C LYS A 264 -3.80 -29.29 -2.21
N ALA A 265 -3.49 -29.01 -0.95
CA ALA A 265 -3.71 -27.67 -0.36
C ALA A 265 -2.87 -26.59 -1.05
N PHE A 266 -1.60 -26.86 -1.36
CA PHE A 266 -0.74 -25.91 -2.06
C PHE A 266 -1.19 -25.68 -3.51
N LYS A 267 -1.54 -26.74 -4.23
CA LYS A 267 -2.07 -26.67 -5.60
C LYS A 267 -3.38 -25.86 -5.65
N THR A 268 -4.27 -26.06 -4.68
CA THR A 268 -5.50 -25.27 -4.56
C THR A 268 -5.19 -23.77 -4.34
N ARG A 269 -4.16 -23.45 -3.54
CA ARG A 269 -3.72 -22.08 -3.35
C ARG A 269 -3.16 -21.47 -4.65
N LEU A 270 -2.38 -22.23 -5.44
CA LEU A 270 -1.90 -21.77 -6.73
C LEU A 270 -3.06 -21.43 -7.69
N PHE A 271 -4.09 -22.29 -7.77
CA PHE A 271 -5.30 -22.00 -8.53
C PHE A 271 -6.01 -20.75 -8.05
N PHE A 272 -6.08 -20.53 -6.72
CA PHE A 272 -6.72 -19.34 -6.19
C PHE A 272 -5.95 -18.06 -6.58
N VAL A 273 -4.62 -18.06 -6.46
CA VAL A 273 -3.78 -16.93 -6.85
C VAL A 273 -3.86 -16.67 -8.36
N LEU A 274 -3.82 -17.73 -9.19
CA LEU A 274 -4.00 -17.63 -10.63
C LEU A 274 -5.36 -17.02 -10.99
N ALA A 275 -6.42 -17.45 -10.32
CA ALA A 275 -7.76 -16.87 -10.48
C ALA A 275 -7.80 -15.38 -10.10
N GLN A 276 -7.10 -14.97 -9.03
CA GLN A 276 -7.00 -13.56 -8.61
C GLN A 276 -6.29 -12.71 -9.67
N LEU A 277 -5.21 -13.23 -10.26
CA LEU A 277 -4.46 -12.51 -11.31
C LEU A 277 -5.31 -12.34 -12.57
N TYR A 278 -5.98 -13.38 -13.03
CA TYR A 278 -6.91 -13.29 -14.16
C TYR A 278 -8.10 -12.36 -13.86
N HIS A 279 -8.55 -12.31 -12.60
CA HIS A 279 -9.61 -11.38 -12.20
C HIS A 279 -9.16 -9.92 -12.31
N LEU A 280 -7.90 -9.62 -11.99
CA LEU A 280 -7.33 -8.27 -12.18
C LEU A 280 -7.26 -7.85 -13.64
N GLU A 281 -7.06 -8.79 -14.56
CA GLU A 281 -7.05 -8.56 -16.01
C GLU A 281 -8.47 -8.59 -16.62
N ASN A 282 -9.53 -8.71 -15.82
CA ASN A 282 -10.92 -8.87 -16.28
C ASN A 282 -11.11 -10.04 -17.25
N ASN A 283 -10.30 -11.09 -17.10
CA ASN A 283 -10.32 -12.25 -17.98
C ASN A 283 -11.35 -13.28 -17.51
N PHE A 284 -12.14 -13.83 -18.44
CA PHE A 284 -13.17 -14.86 -18.14
C PHE A 284 -12.59 -16.13 -17.49
N LYS A 285 -11.32 -16.46 -17.74
CA LYS A 285 -10.63 -17.59 -17.11
C LYS A 285 -10.64 -17.52 -15.59
N ALA A 286 -10.73 -16.31 -15.01
CA ALA A 286 -10.81 -16.14 -13.55
C ALA A 286 -11.95 -17.00 -12.95
N SER A 287 -13.15 -16.92 -13.53
CA SER A 287 -14.32 -17.69 -13.07
C SER A 287 -14.09 -19.20 -13.12
N LEU A 288 -13.39 -19.69 -14.15
CA LEU A 288 -13.06 -21.11 -14.31
C LEU A 288 -12.08 -21.56 -13.24
N TYR A 289 -11.00 -20.80 -12.99
CA TYR A 289 -10.02 -21.15 -11.97
C TYR A 289 -10.57 -21.05 -10.55
N TYR A 290 -11.48 -20.10 -10.26
CA TYR A 290 -12.21 -20.10 -8.98
C TYR A 290 -13.10 -21.33 -8.82
N GLN A 291 -13.70 -21.85 -9.91
CA GLN A 291 -14.43 -23.10 -9.87
C GLN A 291 -13.53 -24.29 -9.51
N GLU A 292 -12.35 -24.39 -10.16
CA GLU A 292 -11.34 -25.39 -9.82
C GLU A 292 -10.97 -25.37 -8.32
N VAL A 293 -10.86 -24.17 -7.73
CA VAL A 293 -10.64 -24.04 -6.28
C VAL A 293 -11.78 -24.66 -5.49
N VAL A 294 -13.03 -24.34 -5.82
CA VAL A 294 -14.23 -24.85 -5.12
C VAL A 294 -14.31 -26.38 -5.19
N GLU A 295 -14.06 -26.97 -6.37
CA GLU A 295 -14.11 -28.41 -6.60
C GLU A 295 -13.05 -29.20 -5.82
N ARG A 296 -11.95 -28.53 -5.46
CA ARG A 296 -10.88 -29.14 -4.64
C ARG A 296 -11.18 -29.18 -3.14
N ASN A 297 -12.33 -28.65 -2.71
CA ASN A 297 -12.74 -28.60 -1.30
C ASN A 297 -11.62 -28.06 -0.38
N PRO A 298 -11.24 -26.78 -0.49
CA PRO A 298 -10.33 -26.13 0.46
C PRO A 298 -10.99 -25.93 1.83
N ASP A 299 -10.28 -25.22 2.71
CA ASP A 299 -10.90 -24.71 3.93
C ASP A 299 -12.11 -23.83 3.62
N TYR A 300 -12.96 -23.66 4.63
CA TYR A 300 -14.24 -22.97 4.47
C TYR A 300 -14.08 -21.55 3.93
N GLU A 301 -13.13 -20.79 4.45
CA GLU A 301 -12.94 -19.40 4.10
C GLU A 301 -12.48 -19.24 2.64
N MET A 302 -11.50 -20.04 2.21
CA MET A 302 -11.05 -20.06 0.83
C MET A 302 -12.15 -20.51 -0.14
N ALA A 303 -12.92 -21.55 0.23
CA ALA A 303 -14.07 -22.01 -0.57
C ALA A 303 -15.14 -20.91 -0.70
N PHE A 304 -15.42 -20.22 0.39
CA PHE A 304 -16.37 -19.12 0.42
C PHE A 304 -15.90 -17.98 -0.52
N GLN A 305 -14.66 -17.52 -0.35
CA GLN A 305 -14.10 -16.43 -1.14
C GLN A 305 -13.99 -16.80 -2.63
N ALA A 306 -13.67 -18.06 -2.94
CA ALA A 306 -13.67 -18.54 -4.31
C ALA A 306 -15.06 -18.44 -4.96
N LYS A 307 -16.13 -18.81 -4.23
CA LYS A 307 -17.51 -18.70 -4.72
C LYS A 307 -17.91 -17.24 -4.96
N ILE A 308 -17.58 -16.34 -4.04
CA ILE A 308 -17.83 -14.90 -4.17
C ILE A 308 -17.07 -14.32 -5.37
N ASN A 309 -15.77 -14.58 -5.45
CA ASN A 309 -14.92 -14.04 -6.53
C ASN A 309 -15.28 -14.64 -7.90
N ARG A 310 -15.72 -15.90 -7.95
CA ARG A 310 -16.30 -16.52 -9.15
C ARG A 310 -17.50 -15.71 -9.66
N ALA A 311 -18.39 -15.33 -8.76
CA ALA A 311 -19.55 -14.51 -9.10
C ALA A 311 -19.17 -13.11 -9.58
N LEU A 312 -18.13 -12.51 -9.00
CA LEU A 312 -17.66 -11.18 -9.39
C LEU A 312 -16.93 -11.17 -10.73
N SER A 313 -16.14 -12.21 -11.02
CA SER A 313 -15.37 -12.36 -12.28
C SER A 313 -16.16 -12.97 -13.44
N PHE A 314 -17.39 -13.38 -13.20
CA PHE A 314 -18.24 -14.01 -14.18
C PHE A 314 -18.52 -13.10 -15.40
N SER A 315 -18.40 -13.66 -16.60
CA SER A 315 -18.79 -13.05 -17.88
C SER A 315 -19.44 -14.13 -18.74
N GLY A 316 -20.79 -14.14 -18.91
CA GLY A 316 -21.43 -15.06 -19.82
C GLY A 316 -22.66 -15.84 -19.31
N ARG A 317 -22.90 -17.06 -19.83
CA ARG A 317 -24.17 -17.80 -19.74
C ARG A 317 -24.52 -18.45 -18.40
N ASP A 318 -23.55 -18.62 -17.49
CA ASP A 318 -23.74 -19.40 -16.24
C ASP A 318 -24.30 -18.61 -15.04
N SER A 319 -24.89 -17.43 -15.28
CA SER A 319 -25.41 -16.57 -14.20
C SER A 319 -26.42 -17.27 -13.30
N LYS A 320 -27.29 -18.15 -13.87
CA LYS A 320 -28.32 -18.87 -13.11
C LYS A 320 -27.74 -19.86 -12.09
N ALA A 321 -26.71 -20.61 -12.46
CA ALA A 321 -26.05 -21.57 -11.57
C ALA A 321 -25.33 -20.87 -10.43
N ILE A 322 -24.58 -19.81 -10.73
CA ILE A 322 -23.84 -19.00 -9.74
C ILE A 322 -24.82 -18.29 -8.80
N LYS A 323 -25.89 -17.69 -9.33
CA LYS A 323 -26.95 -17.06 -8.53
C LYS A 323 -27.62 -18.07 -7.59
N SER A 324 -27.96 -19.26 -8.09
CA SER A 324 -28.54 -20.35 -7.29
C SER A 324 -27.59 -20.77 -6.15
N GLN A 325 -26.28 -20.85 -6.43
CA GLN A 325 -25.27 -21.16 -5.42
C GLN A 325 -25.21 -20.11 -4.33
N LEU A 326 -25.18 -18.80 -4.69
CA LEU A 326 -25.19 -17.71 -3.70
C LEU A 326 -26.48 -17.67 -2.88
N LEU A 327 -27.64 -17.94 -3.50
CA LEU A 327 -28.91 -18.03 -2.76
C LEU A 327 -28.95 -19.20 -1.79
N LYS A 328 -28.31 -20.35 -2.13
CA LYS A 328 -28.13 -21.45 -1.18
C LYS A 328 -27.22 -21.05 -0.01
N MET A 329 -26.18 -20.26 -0.29
CA MET A 329 -25.29 -19.77 0.78
C MET A 329 -26.00 -18.82 1.75
N LEU A 330 -27.00 -18.05 1.31
CA LEU A 330 -27.83 -17.21 2.21
C LEU A 330 -28.75 -18.04 3.14
N LYS A 331 -29.02 -19.30 2.82
CA LYS A 331 -29.83 -20.21 3.65
C LYS A 331 -29.00 -20.97 4.68
N ASP A 332 -27.68 -20.88 4.63
CA ASP A 332 -26.77 -21.58 5.53
C ASP A 332 -26.32 -20.61 6.63
N ASP A 333 -26.69 -20.89 7.87
CA ASP A 333 -26.41 -20.08 9.06
C ASP A 333 -24.91 -19.82 9.29
N LYS A 334 -24.04 -20.69 8.76
CA LYS A 334 -22.58 -20.50 8.81
C LYS A 334 -22.11 -19.26 8.04
N ASN A 335 -22.93 -18.74 7.13
CA ASN A 335 -22.60 -17.59 6.32
C ASN A 335 -23.16 -16.26 6.84
N ILE A 336 -23.79 -16.20 7.99
CA ILE A 336 -24.45 -14.99 8.52
C ILE A 336 -23.47 -13.81 8.57
N GLU A 337 -22.24 -14.04 9.01
CA GLU A 337 -21.20 -13.00 9.07
C GLU A 337 -20.72 -12.50 7.69
N TYR A 338 -21.08 -13.20 6.62
CA TYR A 338 -20.66 -12.92 5.24
C TYR A 338 -21.83 -12.54 4.32
N PHE A 339 -23.03 -12.36 4.84
CA PHE A 339 -24.20 -12.00 4.04
C PHE A 339 -24.01 -10.70 3.27
N ASP A 340 -23.28 -9.77 3.83
CA ASP A 340 -22.89 -8.52 3.16
C ASP A 340 -22.13 -8.77 1.83
N GLN A 341 -21.18 -9.70 1.82
CA GLN A 341 -20.40 -10.06 0.64
C GLN A 341 -21.25 -10.84 -0.37
N ILE A 342 -22.15 -11.71 0.11
CA ILE A 342 -23.05 -12.48 -0.76
C ILE A 342 -24.03 -11.55 -1.47
N TYR A 343 -24.64 -10.59 -0.75
CA TYR A 343 -25.54 -9.61 -1.36
C TYR A 343 -24.80 -8.68 -2.33
N TYR A 344 -23.56 -8.32 -2.03
CA TYR A 344 -22.72 -7.58 -2.98
C TYR A 344 -22.49 -8.37 -4.28
N ALA A 345 -22.17 -9.65 -4.18
CA ALA A 345 -21.96 -10.50 -5.34
C ALA A 345 -23.25 -10.72 -6.16
N LEU A 346 -24.39 -10.90 -5.48
CA LEU A 346 -25.72 -10.96 -6.11
C LEU A 346 -26.05 -9.66 -6.85
N ALA A 347 -25.75 -8.50 -6.25
CA ALA A 347 -25.94 -7.20 -6.88
C ALA A 347 -25.13 -7.07 -8.17
N GLU A 348 -23.85 -7.44 -8.16
CA GLU A 348 -23.00 -7.40 -9.36
C GLU A 348 -23.51 -8.34 -10.48
N ILE A 349 -24.05 -9.51 -10.12
CA ILE A 349 -24.72 -10.40 -11.09
C ILE A 349 -25.99 -9.73 -11.65
N SER A 350 -26.78 -9.07 -10.80
CA SER A 350 -27.99 -8.38 -11.23
C SER A 350 -27.68 -7.23 -12.18
N PHE A 351 -26.62 -6.44 -11.90
CA PHE A 351 -26.16 -5.38 -12.82
C PHE A 351 -25.68 -5.95 -14.16
N LYS A 352 -24.91 -7.04 -14.17
CA LYS A 352 -24.47 -7.71 -15.40
C LYS A 352 -25.63 -8.27 -16.22
N ASN A 353 -26.75 -8.59 -15.58
CA ASN A 353 -27.98 -9.07 -16.23
C ASN A 353 -28.98 -7.93 -16.54
N ASN A 354 -28.55 -6.66 -16.48
CA ASN A 354 -29.36 -5.47 -16.70
C ASN A 354 -30.57 -5.32 -15.76
N ALA A 355 -30.55 -5.97 -14.60
CA ALA A 355 -31.57 -5.85 -13.56
C ALA A 355 -31.16 -4.81 -12.51
N GLU A 356 -31.11 -3.52 -12.91
CA GLU A 356 -30.50 -2.45 -12.12
C GLU A 356 -31.18 -2.23 -10.77
N GLU A 357 -32.52 -2.19 -10.72
CA GLU A 357 -33.27 -1.95 -9.47
C GLU A 357 -33.06 -3.09 -8.44
N LEU A 358 -33.10 -4.34 -8.92
CA LEU A 358 -32.79 -5.48 -8.07
C LEU A 358 -31.33 -5.43 -7.58
N GLY A 359 -30.41 -5.01 -8.43
CA GLY A 359 -29.01 -4.81 -8.06
C GLY A 359 -28.83 -3.74 -6.98
N LYS A 360 -29.54 -2.60 -7.08
CA LYS A 360 -29.55 -1.54 -6.06
C LYS A 360 -30.11 -2.03 -4.72
N GLU A 361 -31.23 -2.76 -4.75
CA GLU A 361 -31.82 -3.36 -3.55
C GLU A 361 -30.86 -4.31 -2.84
N GLN A 362 -30.22 -5.19 -3.60
CA GLN A 362 -29.23 -6.14 -3.06
C GLN A 362 -28.00 -5.42 -2.50
N LEU A 363 -27.54 -4.38 -3.19
CA LEU A 363 -26.41 -3.57 -2.75
C LEU A 363 -26.74 -2.81 -1.45
N GLN A 364 -27.97 -2.31 -1.31
CA GLN A 364 -28.43 -1.68 -0.07
C GLN A 364 -28.49 -2.70 1.09
N LYS A 365 -28.92 -3.95 0.82
CA LYS A 365 -28.85 -5.04 1.82
C LYS A 365 -27.40 -5.31 2.24
N SER A 366 -26.46 -5.32 1.26
CA SER A 366 -25.03 -5.44 1.56
C SER A 366 -24.53 -4.34 2.49
N ILE A 367 -24.90 -3.07 2.23
CA ILE A 367 -24.51 -1.90 3.07
C ILE A 367 -25.05 -2.06 4.49
N ASN A 368 -26.32 -2.44 4.62
CA ASN A 368 -26.99 -2.53 5.91
C ASN A 368 -26.43 -3.68 6.77
N LEU A 369 -26.08 -4.80 6.15
CA LEU A 369 -25.54 -5.98 6.83
C LEU A 369 -24.04 -5.88 7.14
N SER A 370 -23.29 -4.97 6.52
CA SER A 370 -21.86 -4.74 6.80
C SER A 370 -21.66 -3.98 8.12
N THR A 371 -22.07 -4.54 9.25
CA THR A 371 -21.92 -3.91 10.58
C THR A 371 -20.49 -3.97 11.08
N ASN A 372 -19.84 -5.13 10.99
CA ASN A 372 -18.48 -5.38 11.46
C ASN A 372 -17.44 -5.45 10.33
N ASN A 373 -17.87 -5.35 9.08
CA ASN A 373 -17.01 -5.44 7.89
C ASN A 373 -16.91 -4.09 7.17
N LEU A 374 -16.19 -3.14 7.78
CA LEU A 374 -16.03 -1.80 7.24
C LEU A 374 -15.47 -1.77 5.80
N PRO A 375 -14.47 -2.60 5.40
CA PRO A 375 -14.00 -2.63 4.02
C PRO A 375 -15.10 -2.99 3.02
N GLN A 376 -15.96 -3.97 3.34
CA GLN A 376 -17.08 -4.35 2.48
C GLN A 376 -18.15 -3.25 2.43
N LYS A 377 -18.44 -2.61 3.56
CA LYS A 377 -19.36 -1.46 3.63
C LYS A 377 -18.93 -0.33 2.69
N ILE A 378 -17.65 0.05 2.78
CA ILE A 378 -17.07 1.08 1.90
C ILE A 378 -17.15 0.66 0.43
N LYS A 379 -16.83 -0.61 0.11
CA LYS A 379 -16.91 -1.16 -1.24
C LYS A 379 -18.34 -1.06 -1.80
N SER A 380 -19.34 -1.44 -1.01
CA SER A 380 -20.75 -1.40 -1.39
C SER A 380 -21.28 0.02 -1.53
N MET A 381 -20.95 0.92 -0.59
CA MET A 381 -21.29 2.34 -0.67
C MET A 381 -20.65 3.02 -1.89
N LYS A 382 -19.37 2.72 -2.16
CA LYS A 382 -18.68 3.25 -3.34
C LYS A 382 -19.36 2.80 -4.63
N ARG A 383 -19.69 1.52 -4.74
CA ARG A 383 -20.38 0.98 -5.92
C ARG A 383 -21.74 1.66 -6.13
N MET A 384 -22.52 1.84 -5.05
CA MET A 384 -23.80 2.57 -5.10
C MET A 384 -23.59 4.04 -5.51
N GLY A 385 -22.60 4.71 -4.91
CA GLY A 385 -22.26 6.09 -5.28
C GLY A 385 -21.81 6.23 -6.72
N ASP A 386 -21.02 5.28 -7.26
CA ASP A 386 -20.60 5.28 -8.66
C ASP A 386 -21.80 5.08 -9.61
N LEU A 387 -22.75 4.17 -9.29
CA LEU A 387 -23.98 3.99 -10.07
C LEU A 387 -24.80 5.28 -10.15
N PHE A 388 -25.01 5.96 -9.04
CA PHE A 388 -25.73 7.23 -9.03
C PHE A 388 -24.97 8.32 -9.81
N PHE A 389 -23.63 8.27 -9.76
CA PHE A 389 -22.81 9.19 -10.55
C PHE A 389 -22.96 8.94 -12.05
N GLU A 390 -22.88 7.70 -12.48
CA GLU A 390 -23.06 7.27 -13.89
C GLU A 390 -24.45 7.65 -14.42
N ASN A 391 -25.48 7.56 -13.56
CA ASN A 391 -26.85 7.96 -13.88
C ASN A 391 -27.10 9.47 -13.70
N SER A 392 -26.04 10.28 -13.57
CA SER A 392 -26.14 11.75 -13.40
C SER A 392 -26.87 12.22 -12.14
N GLN A 393 -27.10 11.34 -11.17
CA GLN A 393 -27.73 11.64 -9.88
C GLN A 393 -26.66 12.06 -8.85
N TYR A 394 -25.98 13.16 -9.13
CA TYR A 394 -24.81 13.61 -8.39
C TYR A 394 -25.04 13.91 -6.91
N ILE A 395 -26.25 14.39 -6.54
CA ILE A 395 -26.59 14.68 -5.14
C ILE A 395 -26.67 13.39 -4.32
N THR A 396 -27.38 12.39 -4.84
CA THR A 396 -27.47 11.07 -4.20
C THR A 396 -26.08 10.43 -4.10
N SER A 397 -25.31 10.51 -5.18
CA SER A 397 -23.91 10.05 -5.20
C SER A 397 -23.07 10.75 -4.12
N TYR A 398 -23.22 12.07 -3.96
CA TYR A 398 -22.52 12.82 -2.92
C TYR A 398 -22.76 12.24 -1.52
N PHE A 399 -24.00 11.94 -1.15
CA PHE A 399 -24.31 11.40 0.17
C PHE A 399 -23.61 10.06 0.45
N TYR A 400 -23.50 9.19 -0.55
CA TYR A 400 -22.74 7.93 -0.40
C TYR A 400 -21.24 8.19 -0.20
N PHE A 401 -20.63 9.04 -1.01
CA PHE A 401 -19.21 9.38 -0.87
C PHE A 401 -18.91 10.17 0.41
N ASP A 402 -19.80 11.04 0.86
CA ASP A 402 -19.68 11.76 2.12
C ASP A 402 -19.79 10.82 3.33
N SER A 403 -20.68 9.82 3.25
CA SER A 403 -20.78 8.77 4.26
C SER A 403 -19.51 7.93 4.33
N ILE A 404 -18.86 7.64 3.19
CA ILE A 404 -17.56 6.95 3.15
C ILE A 404 -16.49 7.82 3.82
N GLN A 405 -16.46 9.14 3.55
CA GLN A 405 -15.48 10.07 4.16
C GLN A 405 -15.59 10.15 5.69
N LYS A 406 -16.79 10.03 6.23
CA LYS A 406 -17.05 10.02 7.68
C LYS A 406 -16.56 8.72 8.34
N THR A 407 -16.27 7.69 7.56
CA THR A 407 -15.71 6.43 8.06
C THR A 407 -14.18 6.48 8.11
N SER A 408 -13.55 5.58 8.87
CA SER A 408 -12.08 5.55 8.93
C SER A 408 -11.47 4.94 7.67
N LEU A 409 -11.01 5.78 6.74
CA LEU A 409 -10.40 5.39 5.46
C LEU A 409 -8.94 4.93 5.55
N LYS A 410 -8.34 4.87 6.75
CA LYS A 410 -6.88 4.62 6.91
C LYS A 410 -6.38 3.33 6.25
N ALA A 411 -7.24 2.33 6.09
CA ALA A 411 -6.91 1.02 5.53
C ALA A 411 -7.47 0.77 4.11
N TYR A 412 -8.13 1.76 3.48
CA TYR A 412 -8.74 1.55 2.17
C TYR A 412 -7.76 1.83 1.03
N LYS A 413 -7.49 0.82 0.20
CA LYS A 413 -6.48 0.86 -0.88
C LYS A 413 -6.73 1.96 -1.93
N ASN A 414 -7.99 2.33 -2.19
CA ASN A 414 -8.37 3.29 -3.23
C ASN A 414 -8.81 4.65 -2.65
N LYS A 415 -8.24 5.06 -1.52
CA LYS A 415 -8.57 6.31 -0.84
C LYS A 415 -8.50 7.52 -1.77
N ASP A 416 -7.43 7.65 -2.57
CA ASP A 416 -7.22 8.81 -3.46
C ASP A 416 -8.33 8.96 -4.50
N GLN A 417 -8.88 7.85 -5.01
CA GLN A 417 -10.00 7.88 -5.96
C GLN A 417 -11.28 8.34 -5.27
N VAL A 418 -11.55 7.85 -4.06
CA VAL A 418 -12.70 8.26 -3.25
C VAL A 418 -12.61 9.75 -2.92
N ASP A 419 -11.42 10.23 -2.50
CA ASP A 419 -11.19 11.63 -2.15
C ASP A 419 -11.39 12.56 -3.36
N LYS A 420 -10.87 12.20 -4.52
CA LYS A 420 -11.08 12.95 -5.76
C LYS A 420 -12.56 13.04 -6.13
N ARG A 421 -13.26 11.91 -6.13
CA ARG A 421 -14.69 11.84 -6.45
C ARG A 421 -15.52 12.65 -5.46
N HIS A 422 -15.25 12.52 -4.17
CA HIS A 422 -15.93 13.28 -3.12
C HIS A 422 -15.74 14.81 -3.29
N LYS A 423 -14.50 15.26 -3.60
CA LYS A 423 -14.23 16.70 -3.85
C LYS A 423 -15.08 17.27 -4.99
N ILE A 424 -15.18 16.54 -6.10
CA ILE A 424 -16.00 16.94 -7.26
C ILE A 424 -17.48 17.01 -6.83
N LEU A 425 -18.00 15.95 -6.23
CA LEU A 425 -19.39 15.86 -5.79
C LEU A 425 -19.74 16.91 -4.75
N LYS A 426 -18.83 17.24 -3.83
CA LYS A 426 -19.01 18.31 -2.83
C LYS A 426 -19.16 19.68 -3.49
N LYS A 427 -18.35 19.96 -4.53
CA LYS A 427 -18.50 21.20 -5.30
C LYS A 427 -19.88 21.26 -5.98
N ILE A 428 -20.32 20.16 -6.60
CA ILE A 428 -21.64 20.07 -7.23
C ILE A 428 -22.75 20.30 -6.19
N PHE A 429 -22.68 19.59 -5.06
CA PHE A 429 -23.65 19.69 -3.96
C PHE A 429 -23.77 21.12 -3.46
N ASN A 430 -22.65 21.76 -3.11
CA ASN A 430 -22.66 23.13 -2.57
C ASN A 430 -23.25 24.14 -3.54
N ASN A 431 -22.82 24.13 -4.82
CA ASN A 431 -23.34 25.07 -5.81
C ASN A 431 -24.82 24.80 -6.10
N LYS A 432 -25.24 23.53 -6.23
CA LYS A 432 -26.64 23.20 -6.52
C LYS A 432 -27.57 23.58 -5.35
N THR A 433 -27.17 23.28 -4.11
CA THR A 433 -27.94 23.63 -2.91
C THR A 433 -28.06 25.14 -2.76
N LEU A 434 -27.02 25.92 -3.06
CA LEU A 434 -27.06 27.37 -3.03
C LEU A 434 -28.05 27.89 -4.05
N ILE A 435 -28.04 27.41 -5.29
CA ILE A 435 -28.96 27.79 -6.35
C ILE A 435 -30.40 27.46 -5.94
N GLU A 436 -30.67 26.23 -5.49
CA GLU A 436 -32.02 25.80 -5.08
C GLU A 436 -32.56 26.63 -3.91
N LYS A 437 -31.69 26.93 -2.93
CA LYS A 437 -32.07 27.83 -1.81
C LYS A 437 -32.42 29.23 -2.31
N ASN A 438 -31.56 29.83 -3.14
CA ASN A 438 -31.78 31.19 -3.62
C ASN A 438 -32.98 31.26 -4.58
N ASP A 439 -33.16 30.26 -5.46
CA ASP A 439 -34.31 30.17 -6.35
C ASP A 439 -35.64 30.09 -5.54
N SER A 440 -35.65 29.30 -4.46
CA SER A 440 -36.83 29.23 -3.55
C SER A 440 -37.11 30.55 -2.89
N LEU A 441 -36.07 31.28 -2.43
CA LEU A 441 -36.23 32.61 -1.84
C LEU A 441 -36.72 33.64 -2.88
N PHE A 442 -36.19 33.60 -4.12
CA PHE A 442 -36.70 34.47 -5.19
C PHE A 442 -38.16 34.18 -5.51
N ALA A 443 -38.56 32.91 -5.55
CA ALA A 443 -39.93 32.51 -5.79
C ALA A 443 -40.88 33.08 -4.69
N ILE A 444 -40.47 32.96 -3.41
CA ILE A 444 -41.24 33.53 -2.30
C ILE A 444 -41.30 35.04 -2.38
N CYS A 445 -40.18 35.71 -2.71
CA CYS A 445 -40.18 37.17 -2.84
C CYS A 445 -40.96 37.71 -4.04
N SER A 446 -41.28 36.91 -5.03
CA SER A 446 -42.10 37.29 -6.20
C SER A 446 -43.61 37.18 -5.95
N LEU A 447 -44.01 36.55 -4.82
CA LEU A 447 -45.43 36.40 -4.44
C LEU A 447 -46.01 37.71 -3.89
N GLU A 448 -47.31 37.91 -4.05
CA GLU A 448 -48.05 38.97 -3.40
C GLU A 448 -47.97 38.82 -1.86
N PRO A 449 -48.04 39.92 -1.08
CA PRO A 449 -47.83 39.91 0.38
C PRO A 449 -48.66 38.87 1.12
N LYS A 450 -49.91 38.67 0.72
CA LYS A 450 -50.82 37.67 1.32
C LYS A 450 -50.36 36.24 1.05
N GLU A 451 -50.08 35.91 -0.20
CA GLU A 451 -49.61 34.58 -0.63
C GLU A 451 -48.25 34.28 -0.01
N ARG A 452 -47.40 35.30 0.18
CA ARG A 452 -46.08 35.15 0.85
C ARG A 452 -46.27 34.74 2.31
N THR A 453 -47.23 35.36 3.00
CA THR A 453 -47.56 35.03 4.39
C THR A 453 -48.08 33.61 4.53
N ASP A 454 -48.98 33.18 3.63
CA ASP A 454 -49.47 31.80 3.61
C ASP A 454 -48.34 30.78 3.38
N LYS A 455 -47.39 31.12 2.52
CA LYS A 455 -46.23 30.26 2.24
C LYS A 455 -45.23 30.18 3.41
N ILE A 456 -45.08 31.24 4.19
CA ILE A 456 -44.29 31.25 5.44
C ILE A 456 -44.94 30.33 6.45
N PHE A 457 -46.24 30.33 6.59
CA PHE A 457 -46.98 29.43 7.46
C PHE A 457 -46.82 27.96 7.05
N GLU A 458 -46.88 27.64 5.75
CA GLU A 458 -46.66 26.31 5.23
C GLU A 458 -45.19 25.79 5.59
N VAL A 459 -44.20 26.67 5.42
CA VAL A 459 -42.79 26.34 5.76
C VAL A 459 -42.63 26.20 7.28
N LEU A 460 -43.29 27.05 8.06
CA LEU A 460 -43.31 26.98 9.51
C LEU A 460 -43.84 25.62 10.00
N ASP A 461 -44.99 25.18 9.48
CA ASP A 461 -45.61 23.91 9.81
C ASP A 461 -44.71 22.73 9.46
N LEU A 462 -44.08 22.80 8.31
CA LEU A 462 -43.13 21.79 7.85
C LEU A 462 -41.84 21.74 8.72
N GLU A 463 -41.37 22.88 9.21
CA GLU A 463 -40.19 22.95 10.10
C GLU A 463 -40.54 22.50 11.52
N LEU A 464 -41.73 22.82 12.04
CA LEU A 464 -42.26 22.30 13.31
C LEU A 464 -42.38 20.75 13.24
N THR A 465 -42.91 20.23 12.12
CA THR A 465 -43.04 18.80 11.90
C THR A 465 -41.66 18.13 11.83
N LYS A 466 -40.66 18.74 11.21
CA LYS A 466 -39.28 18.26 11.17
C LYS A 466 -38.60 18.28 12.54
N ARG A 467 -38.83 19.34 13.32
CA ARG A 467 -38.32 19.46 14.70
C ARG A 467 -38.97 18.43 15.60
N ALA A 468 -40.27 18.18 15.48
CA ALA A 468 -40.96 17.11 16.19
C ALA A 468 -40.40 15.71 15.84
N LYS A 469 -40.22 15.40 14.55
CA LYS A 469 -39.57 14.14 14.08
C LYS A 469 -38.12 14.04 14.51
N LYS A 470 -37.38 15.15 14.61
CA LYS A 470 -35.99 15.16 15.07
C LYS A 470 -35.86 14.90 16.56
N LEU A 471 -36.88 15.24 17.34
CA LEU A 471 -37.02 14.89 18.75
C LEU A 471 -37.38 13.39 18.94
N GLU A 472 -38.11 12.79 17.98
CA GLU A 472 -38.41 11.37 17.98
C GLU A 472 -37.25 10.46 17.52
N THR A 473 -36.32 10.97 16.69
CA THR A 473 -35.21 10.19 16.11
C THR A 473 -34.02 9.92 17.05
N PRO A 474 -33.72 10.65 18.15
CA PRO A 474 -32.67 10.27 19.07
C PRO A 474 -32.93 8.96 19.82
N LEU A 475 -34.21 8.59 20.00
CA LEU A 475 -34.59 7.36 20.71
C LEU A 475 -34.38 6.08 19.90
N LEU A 476 -34.48 6.13 18.57
CA LEU A 476 -34.27 4.98 17.70
C LEU A 476 -32.79 4.79 17.29
N ALA A 477 -32.04 5.88 17.15
CA ALA A 477 -30.61 5.81 16.83
C ALA A 477 -29.76 5.35 18.02
N SER A 478 -30.16 5.68 19.25
CA SER A 478 -29.48 5.22 20.47
C SER A 478 -29.73 3.74 20.79
N ALA A 479 -30.82 3.15 20.32
CA ALA A 479 -31.12 1.73 20.50
C ALA A 479 -30.23 0.80 19.64
N ASN A 480 -29.70 1.30 18.51
CA ASN A 480 -28.85 0.50 17.60
C ASN A 480 -27.35 0.60 17.88
N ILE A 481 -26.90 1.47 18.83
CA ILE A 481 -25.48 1.61 19.19
C ILE A 481 -25.08 0.74 20.39
N ALA A 482 -26.03 0.11 21.06
CA ALA A 482 -25.81 -0.61 22.33
C ALA A 482 -25.55 -2.12 22.19
N LEU A 483 -25.21 -2.62 20.99
CA LEU A 483 -24.84 -4.03 20.76
C LEU A 483 -23.43 -4.20 20.18
N SER A 484 -22.48 -3.36 20.59
CA SER A 484 -21.07 -3.65 20.42
C SER A 484 -20.49 -4.14 21.74
N SER A 485 -20.36 -5.45 21.85
CA SER A 485 -19.65 -6.10 22.96
C SER A 485 -18.19 -5.67 22.97
N PRO A 486 -17.60 -5.31 24.10
CA PRO A 486 -16.17 -5.12 24.19
C PRO A 486 -15.46 -6.48 24.10
N SER A 487 -14.52 -6.62 23.21
CA SER A 487 -13.57 -7.72 23.18
C SER A 487 -12.76 -7.73 24.48
N SER A 488 -13.08 -8.62 25.38
CA SER A 488 -12.21 -8.92 26.51
C SER A 488 -11.41 -10.18 26.23
N ASN A 489 -10.14 -10.01 25.92
CA ASN A 489 -9.14 -11.03 26.20
C ASN A 489 -8.90 -11.05 27.71
N SER A 490 -9.50 -11.97 28.40
CA SER A 490 -8.98 -12.47 29.68
C SER A 490 -9.57 -13.87 29.93
N THR A 491 -8.72 -14.86 29.90
CA THR A 491 -8.91 -16.18 30.47
C THR A 491 -9.20 -16.03 31.97
N VAL A 492 -10.46 -16.08 32.35
CA VAL A 492 -10.84 -16.25 33.76
C VAL A 492 -12.00 -17.23 33.83
N ASN A 493 -11.84 -18.25 34.69
CA ASN A 493 -12.80 -19.27 35.06
C ASN A 493 -14.23 -18.73 35.07
N GLN A 494 -15.11 -19.41 34.30
CA GLN A 494 -16.54 -19.14 34.28
C GLN A 494 -17.20 -19.53 35.58
N SER A 495 -17.16 -18.69 36.61
CA SER A 495 -18.17 -18.69 37.67
C SER A 495 -19.34 -17.82 37.20
N PHE A 496 -20.56 -18.30 37.32
CA PHE A 496 -21.78 -17.58 36.97
C PHE A 496 -21.80 -16.22 37.69
N PHE A 497 -21.96 -15.12 36.95
CA PHE A 497 -21.73 -13.73 37.38
C PHE A 497 -22.46 -13.33 38.68
N ILE A 498 -23.56 -14.01 39.03
CA ILE A 498 -24.34 -13.80 40.28
C ILE A 498 -23.50 -14.14 41.52
N TRP A 499 -22.47 -14.94 41.39
CA TRP A 499 -21.61 -15.35 42.50
C TRP A 499 -20.35 -14.47 42.65
N ASP A 500 -20.15 -13.52 41.71
CA ASP A 500 -19.05 -12.56 41.76
C ASP A 500 -19.54 -11.17 42.21
N GLN A 501 -19.34 -10.87 43.49
CA GLN A 501 -19.80 -9.64 44.13
C GLN A 501 -19.24 -8.37 43.49
N LYS A 502 -18.01 -8.42 42.94
CA LYS A 502 -17.39 -7.31 42.21
C LYS A 502 -18.05 -7.05 40.86
N MET A 503 -18.47 -8.10 40.17
CA MET A 503 -19.24 -7.96 38.93
C MET A 503 -20.64 -7.44 39.18
N LEU A 504 -21.31 -7.87 40.27
CA LEU A 504 -22.61 -7.34 40.70
C LEU A 504 -22.55 -5.84 41.04
N GLU A 505 -21.54 -5.40 41.78
CA GLU A 505 -21.33 -3.99 42.11
C GLU A 505 -21.06 -3.13 40.87
N ARG A 506 -20.18 -3.59 39.94
CA ARG A 506 -19.97 -2.91 38.64
C ARG A 506 -21.23 -2.85 37.81
N GLY A 507 -21.96 -3.96 37.71
CA GLY A 507 -23.22 -4.03 36.98
C GLY A 507 -24.27 -3.08 37.55
N LYS A 508 -24.32 -2.90 38.87
CA LYS A 508 -25.21 -1.93 39.56
C LYS A 508 -24.84 -0.49 39.23
N VAL A 509 -23.54 -0.15 39.30
CA VAL A 509 -23.06 1.19 38.92
C VAL A 509 -23.33 1.51 37.45
N GLU A 510 -23.12 0.55 36.54
CA GLU A 510 -23.45 0.73 35.12
C GLU A 510 -24.97 0.83 34.89
N PHE A 511 -25.76 0.06 35.64
CA PHE A 511 -27.22 0.13 35.59
C PHE A 511 -27.70 1.51 36.06
N ASP A 512 -27.23 1.99 37.22
CA ASP A 512 -27.62 3.29 37.78
C ASP A 512 -27.18 4.45 36.87
N LYS A 513 -26.02 4.33 36.20
CA LYS A 513 -25.56 5.32 35.24
C LYS A 513 -26.40 5.36 33.96
N LYS A 514 -26.90 4.21 33.49
CA LYS A 514 -27.64 4.08 32.25
C LYS A 514 -29.14 4.29 32.41
N TRP A 515 -29.71 3.90 33.55
CA TRP A 515 -31.15 3.82 33.75
C TRP A 515 -31.63 4.66 34.96
N GLY A 516 -30.70 5.24 35.75
CA GLY A 516 -31.00 5.94 36.96
C GLY A 516 -31.56 5.04 38.08
N LYS A 517 -32.06 5.65 39.18
CA LYS A 517 -32.69 4.91 40.30
C LYS A 517 -34.14 4.60 39.95
N ARG A 518 -34.34 3.55 39.17
CA ARG A 518 -35.70 3.10 38.79
C ARG A 518 -36.25 2.07 39.77
N ILE A 519 -37.52 2.16 40.06
CA ILE A 519 -38.24 1.22 40.88
C ILE A 519 -38.52 -0.07 40.06
N LEU A 520 -38.42 -1.22 40.69
CA LEU A 520 -38.72 -2.50 40.07
C LEU A 520 -40.22 -2.65 39.83
N GLU A 521 -40.68 -2.48 38.61
CA GLU A 521 -42.07 -2.58 38.15
C GLU A 521 -42.15 -3.15 36.74
N ASP A 522 -43.34 -3.59 36.33
CA ASP A 522 -43.56 -4.12 34.99
C ASP A 522 -43.28 -3.04 33.94
N ASN A 523 -42.55 -3.47 32.88
CA ASN A 523 -42.14 -2.61 31.75
C ASN A 523 -41.20 -1.42 32.12
N TRP A 524 -40.43 -1.51 33.21
CA TRP A 524 -39.45 -0.49 33.64
C TRP A 524 -38.41 -0.09 32.56
N ARG A 525 -38.21 -0.90 31.53
CA ARG A 525 -37.31 -0.59 30.41
C ARG A 525 -37.92 0.31 29.32
N ARG A 526 -39.23 0.59 29.38
CA ARG A 526 -39.88 1.41 28.36
C ARG A 526 -39.66 2.89 28.63
N GLY A 527 -39.12 3.64 27.60
CA GLY A 527 -38.76 5.06 27.70
C GLY A 527 -39.93 6.01 27.97
N SER A 528 -41.14 5.61 27.54
CA SER A 528 -42.36 6.44 27.70
C SER A 528 -42.75 6.77 29.14
N LYS A 529 -42.24 6.03 30.14
CA LYS A 529 -42.48 6.38 31.55
C LYS A 529 -41.62 7.52 32.09
N THR A 530 -40.51 7.85 31.37
CA THR A 530 -39.63 8.98 31.79
C THR A 530 -40.25 10.34 31.41
N ALA A 531 -41.11 10.38 30.40
CA ALA A 531 -41.79 11.62 29.99
C ALA A 531 -42.88 12.05 30.98
N MET A 532 -43.46 11.10 31.76
CA MET A 532 -44.55 11.41 32.67
C MET A 532 -44.09 12.02 34.02
N PHE A 533 -42.80 11.88 34.40
CA PHE A 533 -42.23 12.46 35.64
C PHE A 533 -41.56 13.82 35.46
N LEU A 534 -41.48 14.33 34.22
CA LEU A 534 -40.91 15.64 33.92
C LEU A 534 -41.98 16.74 33.75
N GLU A 535 -43.28 16.41 33.90
CA GLU A 535 -44.35 17.39 33.77
C GLU A 535 -44.73 18.11 35.09
N GLU A 536 -44.10 17.82 36.23
CA GLU A 536 -44.48 18.45 37.51
C GLU A 536 -43.43 19.39 38.09
N ASN A 537 -42.24 19.63 37.54
CA ASN A 537 -41.38 20.71 38.06
C ASN A 537 -40.53 21.31 36.93
N GLU A 538 -40.70 22.61 36.80
CA GLU A 538 -40.02 23.60 35.99
C GLU A 538 -40.54 23.74 34.55
N GLU A 539 -41.54 24.60 34.43
CA GLU A 539 -41.75 25.45 33.26
C GLU A 539 -40.52 26.33 33.00
N THR A 540 -39.51 25.75 32.33
CA THR A 540 -38.70 26.50 31.39
C THR A 540 -39.14 26.07 30.00
N SER A 541 -40.29 26.60 29.64
CA SER A 541 -40.80 26.57 28.27
C SER A 541 -39.81 27.28 27.34
N PHE A 542 -38.99 26.49 26.62
CA PHE A 542 -38.58 26.90 25.28
C PHE A 542 -39.81 26.74 24.33
N SER A 543 -40.91 27.31 24.65
CA SER A 543 -41.95 27.67 23.71
C SER A 543 -41.46 28.94 23.01
N PHE A 544 -40.64 28.79 21.96
CA PHE A 544 -40.70 29.81 20.93
C PHE A 544 -42.16 29.87 20.51
N SER A 545 -42.82 31.01 20.82
CA SER A 545 -44.20 31.21 20.37
C SER A 545 -44.17 31.08 18.82
N ASN A 546 -45.20 30.45 18.24
CA ASN A 546 -45.29 30.35 16.78
C ASN A 546 -45.15 31.75 16.11
N SER A 547 -45.41 32.83 16.86
CA SER A 547 -45.19 34.18 16.43
C SER A 547 -43.73 34.60 16.34
N GLU A 548 -42.88 34.21 17.32
CA GLU A 548 -41.44 34.53 17.26
C GLU A 548 -40.72 33.81 16.13
N LEU A 549 -41.11 32.56 15.89
CA LEU A 549 -40.54 31.80 14.76
C LEU A 549 -41.04 32.32 13.41
N PHE A 550 -42.28 32.80 13.34
CA PHE A 550 -42.79 33.45 12.15
C PHE A 550 -42.08 34.79 11.89
N ASP A 551 -41.87 35.60 12.94
CA ASP A 551 -41.14 36.86 12.85
C ASP A 551 -39.69 36.66 12.45
N GLU A 552 -39.03 35.66 12.99
CA GLU A 552 -37.67 35.26 12.62
C GLU A 552 -37.59 34.82 11.13
N LEU A 553 -38.52 33.99 10.66
CA LEU A 553 -38.61 33.59 9.26
C LEU A 553 -38.93 34.76 8.34
N SER A 554 -39.82 35.65 8.75
CA SER A 554 -40.23 36.83 7.98
C SER A 554 -39.09 37.84 7.86
N GLN A 555 -38.37 38.14 8.95
CA GLN A 555 -37.23 39.06 8.98
C GLN A 555 -36.03 38.56 8.20
N ASN A 556 -35.84 37.24 8.12
CA ASN A 556 -34.75 36.63 7.37
C ASN A 556 -35.01 36.55 5.85
N LEU A 557 -36.21 36.96 5.37
CA LEU A 557 -36.49 37.04 3.94
C LEU A 557 -35.81 38.27 3.32
N PRO A 558 -35.08 38.08 2.20
CA PRO A 558 -34.35 39.17 1.54
C PRO A 558 -35.26 40.10 0.69
N CYS A 559 -36.58 39.95 0.74
CA CYS A 559 -37.52 40.50 -0.24
C CYS A 559 -37.46 42.04 -0.32
N ASP A 560 -37.22 42.72 0.79
CA ASP A 560 -37.19 44.19 0.86
C ASP A 560 -35.76 44.77 0.72
N ASN A 561 -34.73 43.90 0.63
CA ASN A 561 -33.36 44.35 0.53
C ASN A 561 -32.78 44.09 -0.88
N GLN A 562 -32.89 45.10 -1.73
CA GLN A 562 -32.42 45.05 -3.13
C GLN A 562 -30.91 44.68 -3.25
N ASN A 563 -30.06 45.15 -2.31
CA ASN A 563 -28.63 44.82 -2.34
C ASN A 563 -28.38 43.34 -2.05
N GLN A 564 -29.14 42.77 -1.12
CA GLN A 564 -29.08 41.36 -0.80
C GLN A 564 -29.60 40.50 -1.96
N LEU A 565 -30.70 40.88 -2.58
CA LEU A 565 -31.25 40.20 -3.77
C LEU A 565 -30.24 40.23 -4.94
N LYS A 566 -29.56 41.36 -5.15
CA LYS A 566 -28.51 41.48 -6.16
C LYS A 566 -27.34 40.55 -5.85
N SER A 567 -26.84 40.57 -4.62
CA SER A 567 -25.73 39.66 -4.20
C SER A 567 -26.10 38.17 -4.35
N MET A 568 -27.37 37.82 -4.07
CA MET A 568 -27.85 36.43 -4.26
C MET A 568 -27.93 36.06 -5.75
N LYS A 569 -28.37 37.01 -6.62
CA LYS A 569 -28.35 36.79 -8.09
C LYS A 569 -26.91 36.56 -8.61
N ASP A 570 -25.96 37.37 -8.13
CA ASP A 570 -24.57 37.25 -8.52
C ASP A 570 -23.96 35.90 -8.03
N SER A 571 -24.29 35.49 -6.80
CA SER A 571 -23.91 34.19 -6.25
C SER A 571 -24.51 33.02 -7.04
N ASN A 572 -25.78 33.14 -7.49
CA ASN A 572 -26.39 32.11 -8.34
C ASN A 572 -25.71 32.05 -9.70
N MET A 573 -25.41 33.18 -10.32
CA MET A 573 -24.68 33.20 -11.60
C MET A 573 -23.32 32.53 -11.47
N ILE A 574 -22.54 32.83 -10.44
CA ILE A 574 -21.25 32.19 -10.17
C ILE A 574 -21.40 30.68 -9.96
N SER A 575 -22.43 30.29 -9.20
CA SER A 575 -22.69 28.87 -8.93
C SER A 575 -23.10 28.08 -10.16
N LEU A 576 -23.96 28.67 -11.01
CA LEU A 576 -24.36 28.12 -12.30
C LEU A 576 -23.15 27.96 -13.23
N PHE A 577 -22.27 28.99 -13.27
CA PHE A 577 -21.04 28.93 -14.05
C PHE A 577 -20.11 27.82 -13.56
N ASN A 578 -19.89 27.71 -12.24
CA ASN A 578 -19.11 26.66 -11.64
C ASN A 578 -19.65 25.25 -11.97
N LEU A 579 -20.97 25.06 -11.90
CA LEU A 579 -21.62 23.81 -12.30
C LEU A 579 -21.40 23.52 -13.78
N GLY A 580 -21.56 24.52 -14.65
CA GLY A 580 -21.25 24.39 -16.08
C GLY A 580 -19.83 23.88 -16.32
N ILE A 581 -18.85 24.50 -15.70
CA ILE A 581 -17.42 24.11 -15.80
C ILE A 581 -17.19 22.70 -15.26
N ILE A 582 -17.71 22.36 -14.08
CA ILE A 582 -17.55 21.03 -13.47
C ILE A 582 -18.13 19.95 -14.38
N HIS A 583 -19.34 20.19 -14.94
CA HIS A 583 -19.97 19.22 -15.83
C HIS A 583 -19.28 19.08 -17.19
N HIS A 584 -18.67 20.14 -17.69
CA HIS A 584 -17.89 20.11 -18.94
C HIS A 584 -16.57 19.33 -18.73
N TYR A 585 -15.77 19.71 -17.72
CA TYR A 585 -14.37 19.24 -17.61
C TYR A 585 -14.19 18.03 -16.66
N GLU A 586 -14.96 17.97 -15.54
CA GLU A 586 -14.75 16.96 -14.50
C GLU A 586 -15.70 15.75 -14.64
N THR A 587 -17.00 15.97 -14.95
CA THR A 587 -17.97 14.86 -15.10
C THR A 587 -18.22 14.44 -16.55
N LYS A 588 -17.79 15.25 -17.52
CA LYS A 588 -18.00 15.05 -18.96
C LYS A 588 -19.50 14.95 -19.34
N ASN A 589 -20.39 15.53 -18.57
CA ASN A 589 -21.82 15.61 -18.87
C ASN A 589 -22.13 16.91 -19.61
N LEU A 590 -21.88 16.88 -20.93
CA LEU A 590 -21.99 18.06 -21.79
C LEU A 590 -23.41 18.63 -21.85
N LEU A 591 -24.45 17.76 -21.84
CA LEU A 591 -25.85 18.19 -21.87
C LEU A 591 -26.24 18.96 -20.61
N LEU A 592 -25.77 18.51 -19.45
CA LEU A 592 -26.05 19.20 -18.21
C LEU A 592 -25.27 20.52 -18.10
N SER A 593 -24.04 20.54 -18.61
CA SER A 593 -23.23 21.75 -18.73
C SER A 593 -23.89 22.78 -19.63
N GLU A 594 -24.40 22.37 -20.82
CA GLU A 594 -25.18 23.20 -21.74
C GLU A 594 -26.36 23.88 -21.02
N LYS A 595 -27.14 23.10 -20.25
CA LYS A 595 -28.30 23.60 -19.49
C LYS A 595 -27.92 24.71 -18.52
N TYR A 596 -26.81 24.57 -17.80
CA TYR A 596 -26.38 25.59 -16.82
C TYR A 596 -25.90 26.87 -17.53
N PHE A 597 -25.11 26.77 -18.59
CA PHE A 597 -24.64 27.94 -19.31
C PHE A 597 -25.76 28.68 -20.07
N LYS A 598 -26.74 27.96 -20.64
CA LYS A 598 -27.93 28.57 -21.24
C LYS A 598 -28.73 29.36 -20.20
N ARG A 599 -28.96 28.79 -19.01
CA ARG A 599 -29.66 29.49 -17.93
C ARG A 599 -28.98 30.80 -17.50
N ILE A 600 -27.64 30.87 -17.59
CA ILE A 600 -26.90 32.13 -17.34
C ILE A 600 -27.18 33.17 -18.43
N ILE A 601 -27.16 32.79 -19.68
CA ILE A 601 -27.34 33.71 -20.79
C ILE A 601 -28.78 34.24 -20.83
N GLU A 602 -29.77 33.43 -20.50
CA GLU A 602 -31.19 33.74 -20.50
C GLU A 602 -31.61 34.66 -19.35
N ASN A 603 -31.04 34.46 -18.15
CA ASN A 603 -31.58 35.08 -16.94
C ASN A 603 -30.69 36.18 -16.35
N TYR A 604 -29.46 36.38 -16.86
CA TYR A 604 -28.53 37.33 -16.29
C TYR A 604 -28.03 38.34 -17.33
N GLN A 605 -27.88 39.60 -16.89
CA GLN A 605 -27.31 40.69 -17.70
C GLN A 605 -25.88 40.31 -18.17
N PRO A 606 -25.41 40.86 -19.28
CA PRO A 606 -24.10 40.55 -19.84
C PRO A 606 -22.95 41.02 -18.94
N GLU A 607 -22.55 40.17 -18.05
CA GLU A 607 -21.36 40.28 -17.21
C GLU A 607 -20.27 39.36 -17.71
N THR A 608 -19.10 39.39 -17.06
CA THR A 608 -17.95 38.60 -17.47
C THR A 608 -18.25 37.10 -17.55
N GLN A 609 -19.05 36.58 -16.61
CA GLN A 609 -19.45 35.16 -16.57
C GLN A 609 -20.44 34.80 -17.68
N SER A 610 -21.35 35.70 -18.03
CA SER A 610 -22.32 35.51 -19.13
C SER A 610 -21.57 35.41 -20.46
N ILE A 611 -20.59 36.29 -20.69
CA ILE A 611 -19.75 36.27 -21.91
C ILE A 611 -18.88 34.98 -21.92
N ALA A 612 -18.33 34.59 -20.79
CA ALA A 612 -17.60 33.34 -20.65
C ALA A 612 -18.48 32.11 -20.93
N SER A 613 -19.75 32.15 -20.51
CA SER A 613 -20.72 31.07 -20.75
C SER A 613 -21.02 30.86 -22.24
N ILE A 614 -21.06 31.93 -23.03
CA ILE A 614 -21.24 31.85 -24.48
C ILE A 614 -20.01 31.16 -25.11
N TYR A 615 -18.81 31.48 -24.64
CA TYR A 615 -17.59 30.80 -25.11
C TYR A 615 -17.52 29.31 -24.72
N GLU A 616 -17.93 28.98 -23.51
CA GLU A 616 -18.03 27.56 -23.09
C GLU A 616 -19.08 26.81 -23.90
N LEU A 617 -20.25 27.41 -24.20
CA LEU A 617 -21.25 26.82 -25.11
C LEU A 617 -20.69 26.57 -26.52
N TYR A 618 -19.91 27.53 -27.05
CA TYR A 618 -19.21 27.31 -28.32
C TYR A 618 -18.35 26.05 -28.29
N ASN A 619 -17.57 25.85 -27.22
CA ASN A 619 -16.74 24.66 -27.05
C ASN A 619 -17.58 23.37 -26.87
N ILE A 620 -18.63 23.42 -26.02
CA ILE A 620 -19.54 22.30 -25.79
C ILE A 620 -20.20 21.83 -27.09
N TYR A 621 -20.70 22.78 -27.92
CA TYR A 621 -21.31 22.42 -29.20
C TYR A 621 -20.30 21.86 -30.20
N LYS A 622 -19.06 22.25 -30.09
CA LYS A 622 -17.97 21.65 -30.87
C LYS A 622 -17.70 20.21 -30.40
N ASP A 623 -17.68 19.95 -29.07
CA ASP A 623 -17.47 18.63 -28.50
C ASP A 623 -18.67 17.70 -28.72
N LEU A 624 -19.90 18.28 -28.86
CA LEU A 624 -21.15 17.58 -29.22
C LEU A 624 -21.32 17.38 -30.73
N GLU A 625 -20.35 17.80 -31.55
CA GLU A 625 -20.44 17.76 -33.02
C GLU A 625 -21.68 18.50 -33.58
N ARG A 626 -22.05 19.64 -32.98
CA ARG A 626 -23.16 20.53 -33.39
C ARG A 626 -22.61 21.80 -34.03
N PRO A 627 -22.24 21.78 -35.32
CA PRO A 627 -21.49 22.87 -35.93
C PRO A 627 -22.35 24.12 -36.17
N ARG A 628 -23.67 24.01 -36.24
CA ARG A 628 -24.58 25.12 -36.40
C ARG A 628 -24.64 25.96 -35.13
N GLU A 629 -24.95 25.33 -34.04
CA GLU A 629 -25.05 26.01 -32.72
C GLU A 629 -23.69 26.58 -32.29
N SER A 630 -22.59 25.87 -32.59
CA SER A 630 -21.24 26.36 -32.35
C SER A 630 -20.97 27.66 -33.13
N ARG A 631 -21.40 27.74 -34.41
CA ARG A 631 -21.29 28.96 -35.22
C ARG A 631 -22.13 30.11 -34.64
N GLU A 632 -23.38 29.84 -34.26
CA GLU A 632 -24.26 30.83 -33.66
C GLU A 632 -23.64 31.45 -32.40
N MET A 633 -23.02 30.65 -31.50
CA MET A 633 -22.33 31.16 -30.32
C MET A 633 -21.09 31.99 -30.70
N LYS A 634 -20.34 31.55 -31.69
CA LYS A 634 -19.19 32.31 -32.21
C LYS A 634 -19.61 33.67 -32.77
N GLU A 635 -20.66 33.72 -33.61
CA GLU A 635 -21.19 34.94 -34.18
C GLU A 635 -21.77 35.89 -33.12
N LEU A 636 -22.45 35.34 -32.11
CA LEU A 636 -22.94 36.07 -30.95
C LEU A 636 -21.80 36.77 -30.20
N LEU A 637 -20.70 36.06 -29.94
CA LEU A 637 -19.52 36.64 -29.30
C LEU A 637 -18.87 37.76 -30.13
N LEU A 638 -18.68 37.51 -31.43
CA LEU A 638 -18.01 38.45 -32.32
C LEU A 638 -18.84 39.71 -32.56
N SER A 639 -20.16 39.57 -32.68
CA SER A 639 -21.07 40.72 -32.97
C SER A 639 -21.39 41.53 -31.72
N LYS A 640 -21.81 40.88 -30.62
CA LYS A 640 -22.24 41.57 -29.40
C LYS A 640 -21.10 41.98 -28.47
N TYR A 641 -20.00 41.19 -28.44
CA TYR A 641 -18.92 41.37 -27.46
C TYR A 641 -17.56 41.41 -28.14
N PRO A 642 -17.30 42.26 -29.18
CA PRO A 642 -16.09 42.25 -29.97
C PRO A 642 -14.81 42.57 -29.17
N LYS A 643 -14.94 43.34 -28.06
CA LYS A 643 -13.84 43.71 -27.17
C LYS A 643 -13.51 42.63 -26.12
N SER A 644 -14.32 41.57 -26.01
CA SER A 644 -14.09 40.54 -25.03
C SER A 644 -12.84 39.73 -25.34
N LYS A 645 -12.18 39.18 -24.30
CA LYS A 645 -11.03 38.27 -24.47
C LYS A 645 -11.38 37.03 -25.29
N TYR A 646 -12.64 36.57 -25.20
CA TYR A 646 -13.12 35.39 -25.92
C TYR A 646 -13.33 35.66 -27.40
N SER A 647 -13.86 36.84 -27.76
CA SER A 647 -13.98 37.25 -29.17
C SER A 647 -12.61 37.39 -29.83
N LYS A 648 -11.64 37.95 -29.11
CA LYS A 648 -10.25 38.02 -29.58
C LYS A 648 -9.61 36.64 -29.78
N LEU A 649 -9.93 35.67 -28.94
CA LEU A 649 -9.50 34.30 -29.08
C LEU A 649 -10.12 33.61 -30.31
N LEU A 650 -11.39 33.94 -30.66
CA LEU A 650 -12.12 33.30 -31.76
C LEU A 650 -11.93 33.97 -33.10
N SER A 651 -11.67 35.27 -33.11
CA SER A 651 -11.44 36.05 -34.37
C SER A 651 -10.10 35.73 -35.03
N GLY A 652 -9.18 35.10 -34.32
CA GLY A 652 -7.85 34.87 -34.84
C GLY A 652 -7.07 36.19 -35.08
N ASP A 653 -7.43 37.22 -34.30
CA ASP A 653 -7.14 38.61 -34.53
C ASP A 653 -5.69 38.85 -34.93
N GLU A 654 -5.52 39.39 -36.14
CA GLU A 654 -4.26 39.82 -36.73
C GLU A 654 -3.62 41.02 -35.99
N ASN A 655 -4.33 41.57 -34.99
CA ASN A 655 -3.85 42.66 -34.13
C ASN A 655 -3.22 42.21 -32.81
N LEU A 656 -2.73 40.97 -32.75
CA LEU A 656 -1.86 40.57 -31.64
C LEU A 656 -0.52 41.31 -31.74
N ASN A 657 -0.10 41.97 -30.67
CA ASN A 657 1.26 42.50 -30.56
C ASN A 657 2.27 41.34 -30.88
N ASP A 658 3.41 41.71 -31.48
CA ASP A 658 4.40 40.71 -31.91
C ASP A 658 4.79 39.70 -30.81
N SER A 659 4.74 40.12 -29.56
CA SER A 659 4.93 39.24 -28.40
C SER A 659 3.78 38.19 -28.23
N GLN A 660 2.54 38.53 -28.53
CA GLN A 660 1.40 37.59 -28.44
C GLN A 660 1.35 36.64 -29.64
N LYS A 661 1.78 37.06 -30.82
CA LYS A 661 1.98 36.20 -32.00
C LYS A 661 3.10 35.19 -31.74
N ALA A 662 4.20 35.64 -31.15
CA ALA A 662 5.32 34.78 -30.72
C ALA A 662 4.84 33.74 -29.69
N MET A 663 4.05 34.13 -28.68
CA MET A 663 3.48 33.24 -27.66
C MET A 663 2.55 32.17 -28.25
N LYS A 664 1.64 32.55 -29.17
CA LYS A 664 0.77 31.58 -29.86
C LYS A 664 1.57 30.58 -30.71
N LYS A 665 2.61 31.06 -31.39
CA LYS A 665 3.50 30.20 -32.19
C LYS A 665 4.24 29.17 -31.30
N GLU A 666 4.74 29.64 -30.16
CA GLU A 666 5.39 28.75 -29.18
C GLU A 666 4.43 27.76 -28.56
N GLN A 667 3.20 28.16 -28.19
CA GLN A 667 2.16 27.25 -27.68
C GLN A 667 1.76 26.17 -28.69
N LYS A 668 1.63 26.53 -29.99
CA LYS A 668 1.35 25.57 -31.06
C LYS A 668 2.50 24.58 -31.23
N LEU A 669 3.74 25.05 -31.21
CA LEU A 669 4.93 24.21 -31.29
C LEU A 669 5.01 23.26 -30.08
N TYR A 670 4.77 23.79 -28.86
CA TYR A 670 4.78 22.99 -27.64
C TYR A 670 3.72 21.88 -27.69
N SER A 671 2.49 22.17 -28.13
CA SER A 671 1.43 21.14 -28.27
C SER A 671 1.80 20.05 -29.27
N GLN A 672 2.45 20.39 -30.39
CA GLN A 672 2.96 19.41 -31.36
C GLN A 672 4.07 18.54 -30.76
N LEU A 673 4.99 19.12 -29.99
CA LEU A 673 6.05 18.38 -29.31
C LEU A 673 5.48 17.47 -28.21
N PHE A 674 4.45 17.91 -27.50
CA PHE A 674 3.78 17.10 -26.51
C PHE A 674 3.08 15.90 -27.15
N SER A 675 2.44 16.07 -28.31
CA SER A 675 1.87 14.95 -29.10
C SER A 675 2.96 13.97 -29.57
N LEU A 676 4.13 14.46 -29.99
CA LEU A 676 5.28 13.61 -30.36
C LEU A 676 5.82 12.85 -29.13
N TYR A 677 5.83 13.48 -27.95
CA TYR A 677 6.18 12.80 -26.69
C TYR A 677 5.21 11.67 -26.38
N GLN A 678 3.90 11.91 -26.52
CA GLN A 678 2.87 10.87 -26.31
C GLN A 678 2.99 9.73 -27.31
N ALA A 679 3.40 10.02 -28.54
CA ALA A 679 3.66 9.04 -29.59
C ALA A 679 5.01 8.28 -29.43
N GLY A 680 5.79 8.55 -28.38
CA GLY A 680 7.06 7.86 -28.10
C GLY A 680 8.28 8.40 -28.84
N ASN A 681 8.17 9.49 -29.59
CA ASN A 681 9.27 10.09 -30.36
C ASN A 681 10.16 10.99 -29.50
N TYR A 682 10.73 10.44 -28.43
CA TYR A 682 11.47 11.19 -27.40
C TYR A 682 12.73 11.89 -27.92
N SER A 683 13.44 11.29 -28.88
CA SER A 683 14.68 11.87 -29.45
C SER A 683 14.41 13.18 -30.17
N LYS A 684 13.36 13.27 -31.01
CA LYS A 684 12.97 14.47 -31.72
C LYS A 684 12.47 15.57 -30.77
N VAL A 685 11.74 15.18 -29.74
CA VAL A 685 11.29 16.09 -28.68
C VAL A 685 12.49 16.65 -27.92
N LEU A 686 13.47 15.81 -27.56
CA LEU A 686 14.68 16.19 -26.86
C LEU A 686 15.51 17.23 -27.64
N GLU A 687 15.71 16.99 -28.93
CA GLU A 687 16.46 17.88 -29.81
C GLU A 687 15.82 19.28 -29.85
N THR A 688 14.52 19.35 -30.12
CA THR A 688 13.79 20.62 -30.20
C THR A 688 13.71 21.34 -28.85
N CYS A 689 13.42 20.62 -27.76
CA CYS A 689 13.37 21.18 -26.41
C CYS A 689 14.77 21.68 -25.95
N SER A 690 15.85 20.98 -26.35
CA SER A 690 17.21 21.41 -26.03
C SER A 690 17.60 22.72 -26.72
N TYR A 691 17.09 22.95 -27.92
CA TYR A 691 17.24 24.24 -28.62
C TYR A 691 16.45 25.35 -27.94
N LYS A 692 15.15 25.09 -27.62
CA LYS A 692 14.23 26.06 -27.02
C LYS A 692 14.59 26.46 -25.59
N THR A 693 15.21 25.58 -24.84
CA THR A 693 15.69 25.89 -23.47
C THR A 693 16.98 26.71 -23.43
N LYS A 694 17.65 26.95 -24.56
CA LYS A 694 18.81 27.88 -24.65
C LYS A 694 18.39 29.35 -24.75
N ASP A 695 17.16 29.59 -25.21
CA ASP A 695 16.62 30.95 -25.34
C ASP A 695 15.96 31.36 -24.02
N SER A 696 16.64 32.19 -23.22
CA SER A 696 16.15 32.68 -21.93
C SER A 696 14.95 33.62 -22.05
N THR A 697 14.65 34.12 -23.24
CA THR A 697 13.50 35.03 -23.50
C THR A 697 12.23 34.24 -23.88
N ASN A 698 12.35 32.94 -24.07
CA ASN A 698 11.20 32.09 -24.45
C ASN A 698 10.17 32.02 -23.31
N PRO A 699 8.90 32.42 -23.54
CA PRO A 699 7.87 32.45 -22.51
C PRO A 699 7.45 31.05 -22.01
N LEU A 700 7.76 29.99 -22.76
CA LEU A 700 7.48 28.61 -22.40
C LEU A 700 8.73 27.81 -21.99
N ILE A 701 9.81 28.49 -21.60
CA ILE A 701 11.10 27.87 -21.27
C ILE A 701 10.97 26.80 -20.18
N CYS A 702 10.10 27.03 -19.19
CA CYS A 702 9.83 26.11 -18.09
C CYS A 702 9.14 24.83 -18.57
N GLN A 703 8.14 24.97 -19.44
CA GLN A 703 7.41 23.85 -20.03
C GLN A 703 8.31 23.03 -20.96
N TYR A 704 9.11 23.70 -21.81
CA TYR A 704 10.09 23.00 -22.65
C TYR A 704 11.17 22.29 -21.81
N GLY A 705 11.63 22.89 -20.73
CA GLY A 705 12.54 22.27 -19.78
C GLY A 705 11.97 21.00 -19.17
N LEU A 706 10.71 21.04 -18.69
CA LEU A 706 10.03 19.89 -18.11
C LEU A 706 9.82 18.77 -19.13
N LEU A 707 9.40 19.11 -20.36
CA LEU A 707 9.23 18.15 -21.44
C LEU A 707 10.56 17.50 -21.86
N LYS A 708 11.65 18.29 -21.88
CA LYS A 708 13.02 17.80 -22.06
C LYS A 708 13.40 16.81 -20.96
N ALA A 709 13.17 17.14 -19.70
CA ALA A 709 13.47 16.26 -18.57
C ALA A 709 12.71 14.93 -18.65
N TYR A 710 11.43 14.96 -18.98
CA TYR A 710 10.63 13.75 -19.16
C TYR A 710 11.10 12.91 -20.35
N SER A 711 11.52 13.54 -21.46
CA SER A 711 12.07 12.83 -22.62
C SER A 711 13.42 12.16 -22.30
N LEU A 712 14.31 12.85 -21.58
CA LEU A 712 15.56 12.29 -21.07
C LEU A 712 15.32 11.11 -20.14
N LYS A 713 14.29 11.19 -19.27
CA LYS A 713 13.92 10.09 -18.37
C LYS A 713 13.42 8.85 -19.13
N LYS A 714 12.79 9.02 -20.28
CA LYS A 714 12.31 7.92 -21.13
C LYS A 714 13.42 7.29 -21.99
N LEU A 715 14.43 8.08 -22.38
CA LEU A 715 15.59 7.66 -23.17
C LEU A 715 16.76 7.11 -22.31
N ASN A 716 16.50 6.64 -21.10
CA ASN A 716 17.42 6.42 -19.99
C ASN A 716 18.44 5.25 -20.19
N ASP A 717 19.17 5.17 -21.31
CA ASP A 717 20.10 4.09 -21.61
C ASP A 717 21.60 4.43 -21.45
N THR A 718 21.97 5.68 -21.09
CA THR A 718 23.40 6.04 -20.94
C THR A 718 23.66 6.96 -19.74
N ALA A 719 24.88 6.84 -19.15
CA ALA A 719 25.35 7.71 -18.05
C ALA A 719 25.33 9.21 -18.41
N ASN A 720 25.49 9.57 -19.68
CA ASN A 720 25.41 10.96 -20.18
C ASN A 720 23.99 11.52 -20.07
N ASN A 721 22.95 10.73 -20.39
CA ASN A 721 21.56 11.17 -20.29
C ASN A 721 21.14 11.43 -18.85
N SER A 722 21.67 10.65 -17.89
CA SER A 722 21.38 10.85 -16.46
C SER A 722 21.98 12.16 -15.95
N ARG A 723 23.17 12.54 -16.39
CA ARG A 723 23.84 13.81 -16.03
C ARG A 723 23.09 15.02 -16.62
N GLU A 724 22.67 14.90 -17.87
CA GLU A 724 21.90 15.96 -18.56
C GLU A 724 20.52 16.13 -17.95
N LEU A 725 19.85 15.03 -17.55
CA LEU A 725 18.59 15.06 -16.83
C LEU A 725 18.71 15.85 -15.52
N ILE A 726 19.73 15.55 -14.69
CA ILE A 726 19.96 16.26 -13.43
C ILE A 726 20.22 17.74 -13.67
N ASN A 727 21.03 18.08 -14.68
CA ASN A 727 21.30 19.47 -15.02
C ASN A 727 20.06 20.21 -15.52
N THR A 728 19.24 19.57 -16.32
CA THR A 728 17.96 20.12 -16.81
C THR A 728 16.98 20.36 -15.65
N LEU A 729 16.86 19.44 -14.72
CA LEU A 729 15.99 19.60 -13.56
C LEU A 729 16.49 20.70 -12.62
N LYS A 730 17.81 20.84 -12.41
CA LYS A 730 18.40 21.98 -11.66
C LYS A 730 18.14 23.31 -12.35
N PHE A 731 18.24 23.37 -13.69
CA PHE A 731 17.90 24.54 -14.46
C PHE A 731 16.46 24.96 -14.24
N ILE A 732 15.49 24.01 -14.32
CA ILE A 732 14.07 24.28 -14.11
C ILE A 732 13.82 24.77 -12.68
N SER A 733 14.40 24.10 -11.66
CA SER A 733 14.19 24.46 -10.26
C SER A 733 14.68 25.90 -9.94
N ASN A 734 15.68 26.38 -10.63
CA ASN A 734 16.24 27.71 -10.41
C ASN A 734 15.54 28.79 -11.26
N GLN A 735 15.27 28.50 -12.54
CA GLN A 735 14.71 29.46 -13.48
C GLN A 735 13.22 29.67 -13.33
N CYS A 736 12.50 28.64 -12.82
CA CYS A 736 11.06 28.63 -12.74
C CYS A 736 10.54 28.73 -11.30
N LEU A 737 11.30 29.35 -10.40
CA LEU A 737 10.98 29.49 -8.99
C LEU A 737 9.55 30.02 -8.77
N GLY A 738 8.79 29.36 -7.87
CA GLY A 738 7.42 29.74 -7.53
C GLY A 738 6.34 29.22 -8.50
N THR A 739 6.69 28.30 -9.39
CA THR A 739 5.73 27.61 -10.28
C THR A 739 5.59 26.14 -9.93
N ASP A 740 4.40 25.55 -10.22
CA ASP A 740 4.15 24.11 -10.06
C ASP A 740 5.17 23.24 -10.83
N ILE A 741 5.76 23.80 -11.90
CA ILE A 741 6.78 23.15 -12.72
C ILE A 741 8.10 23.03 -11.97
N ALA A 742 8.49 24.04 -11.20
CA ALA A 742 9.68 23.98 -10.34
C ALA A 742 9.50 22.96 -9.22
N ASP A 743 8.31 22.89 -8.60
CA ASP A 743 8.01 21.91 -7.56
C ASP A 743 8.07 20.47 -8.10
N GLN A 744 7.55 20.22 -9.30
CA GLN A 744 7.68 18.93 -9.97
C GLN A 744 9.14 18.57 -10.25
N ALA A 745 9.95 19.53 -10.73
CA ALA A 745 11.37 19.31 -11.00
C ALA A 745 12.16 18.99 -9.71
N ILE A 746 11.87 19.69 -8.62
CA ILE A 746 12.46 19.45 -7.29
C ILE A 746 12.09 18.06 -6.77
N ALA A 747 10.84 17.63 -6.91
CA ALA A 747 10.39 16.29 -6.51
C ALA A 747 11.16 15.19 -7.26
N VAL A 748 11.31 15.34 -8.58
CA VAL A 748 12.07 14.39 -9.42
C VAL A 748 13.57 14.41 -9.09
N LEU A 749 14.15 15.58 -8.81
CA LEU A 749 15.55 15.70 -8.39
C LEU A 749 15.82 14.98 -7.07
N ASN A 750 14.92 15.10 -6.11
CA ASN A 750 15.04 14.43 -4.83
C ASN A 750 14.97 12.90 -5.00
N ASP A 751 14.06 12.40 -5.82
CA ASP A 751 13.96 10.97 -6.17
C ASP A 751 15.23 10.43 -6.83
N LEU A 752 15.80 11.21 -7.78
CA LEU A 752 17.07 10.87 -8.46
C LEU A 752 18.28 10.93 -7.53
N LYS A 753 18.35 11.90 -6.61
CA LYS A 753 19.42 11.96 -5.61
C LYS A 753 19.41 10.75 -4.69
N ILE A 754 18.24 10.30 -4.24
CA ILE A 754 18.09 9.08 -3.45
C ILE A 754 18.59 7.85 -4.22
N LYS A 755 18.20 7.69 -5.48
CA LYS A 755 18.66 6.59 -6.34
C LYS A 755 20.16 6.63 -6.61
N THR A 756 20.70 7.82 -6.87
CA THR A 756 22.15 8.00 -7.09
C THR A 756 22.94 7.68 -5.83
N ALA A 757 22.45 8.11 -4.66
CA ALA A 757 23.04 7.79 -3.37
C ALA A 757 23.04 6.27 -3.10
N GLN A 758 21.93 5.59 -3.40
CA GLN A 758 21.83 4.13 -3.27
C GLN A 758 22.79 3.38 -4.20
N ASN A 759 22.99 3.89 -5.41
CA ASN A 759 23.93 3.30 -6.38
C ASN A 759 25.41 3.51 -5.98
N LEU A 760 25.75 4.69 -5.42
CA LEU A 760 27.07 4.96 -4.87
C LEU A 760 27.39 4.06 -3.68
N MET A 761 26.41 3.82 -2.79
CA MET A 761 26.53 2.88 -1.69
C MET A 761 26.91 1.45 -2.16
N LYS A 762 26.28 0.98 -3.25
CA LYS A 762 26.59 -0.33 -3.85
C LYS A 762 28.02 -0.40 -4.44
N LYS A 763 28.54 0.72 -4.93
CA LYS A 763 29.84 0.80 -5.61
C LYS A 763 31.03 0.90 -4.64
N GLU A 764 30.86 1.50 -3.46
CA GLU A 764 31.94 1.75 -2.49
C GLU A 764 31.90 0.89 -1.22
N ASN A 765 30.98 -0.04 -1.12
CA ASN A 765 30.88 -0.98 0.02
C ASN A 765 30.76 -0.29 1.40
N TRP A 766 29.98 0.80 1.47
CA TRP A 766 29.75 1.52 2.73
C TRP A 766 29.06 0.62 3.76
N LYS A 767 29.54 0.65 5.01
CA LYS A 767 28.87 -0.02 6.13
C LYS A 767 27.64 0.73 6.63
N PHE A 768 27.48 1.99 6.24
CA PHE A 768 26.38 2.85 6.62
C PHE A 768 25.32 2.91 5.51
N ASN A 769 24.04 3.09 5.90
CA ASN A 769 22.92 3.14 4.98
C ASN A 769 22.31 4.54 4.93
N PHE A 770 22.08 5.06 3.73
CA PHE A 770 21.35 6.31 3.53
C PHE A 770 19.84 6.05 3.47
N SER A 771 19.09 6.54 4.47
CA SER A 771 17.65 6.32 4.62
C SER A 771 16.97 7.63 5.02
N PRO A 772 16.70 8.56 4.07
CA PRO A 772 16.28 9.94 4.35
C PRO A 772 14.91 10.05 5.01
N ASP A 773 13.99 9.12 4.77
CA ASP A 773 12.60 9.16 5.25
C ASP A 773 12.42 8.45 6.60
N THR A 774 13.51 8.08 7.27
CA THR A 774 13.47 7.43 8.58
C THR A 774 13.79 8.42 9.70
N ILE A 775 13.62 7.99 10.94
CA ILE A 775 14.00 8.77 12.14
C ILE A 775 15.49 9.08 12.11
N HIS A 776 15.83 10.32 12.42
CA HIS A 776 17.21 10.78 12.54
C HIS A 776 17.48 11.38 13.91
N TYR A 777 18.76 11.36 14.30
CA TYR A 777 19.31 12.01 15.48
C TYR A 777 20.40 12.99 15.06
N PHE A 778 20.58 14.06 15.81
CA PHE A 778 21.74 14.93 15.70
C PHE A 778 22.77 14.54 16.76
N ILE A 779 24.02 14.44 16.39
CA ILE A 779 25.13 14.06 17.25
C ILE A 779 26.15 15.20 17.30
N LEU A 780 26.59 15.51 18.48
CA LEU A 780 27.75 16.38 18.76
C LEU A 780 28.81 15.56 19.50
N ILE A 781 29.99 15.42 18.91
CA ILE A 781 31.14 14.69 19.50
C ILE A 781 32.07 15.67 20.18
N ALA A 782 32.53 15.32 21.34
CA ALA A 782 33.51 16.08 22.08
C ALA A 782 34.59 15.21 22.72
N PRO A 783 35.85 15.57 22.68
CA PRO A 783 36.91 14.86 23.39
C PRO A 783 36.69 14.96 24.90
N LYS A 784 37.04 13.90 25.62
CA LYS A 784 36.94 13.82 27.05
C LYS A 784 37.84 14.87 27.68
N GLY A 785 37.26 15.79 28.48
CA GLY A 785 37.99 16.89 29.12
C GLY A 785 38.00 18.18 28.31
N GLY A 786 37.52 18.21 27.07
CA GLY A 786 37.49 19.41 26.23
C GLY A 786 36.51 20.48 26.71
N PHE A 787 35.34 20.04 27.25
CA PHE A 787 34.38 20.93 27.93
C PHE A 787 33.45 20.14 28.85
N SER A 788 32.75 20.83 29.75
CA SER A 788 31.79 20.20 30.65
C SER A 788 30.59 19.69 29.88
N MET A 789 30.40 18.37 29.85
CA MET A 789 29.28 17.71 29.11
C MET A 789 27.91 18.12 29.64
N ASN A 790 27.80 18.33 30.97
CA ASN A 790 26.54 18.80 31.57
C ASN A 790 26.20 20.23 31.10
N LYS A 791 27.21 21.12 31.06
CA LYS A 791 27.03 22.46 30.54
C LYS A 791 26.68 22.45 29.03
N ALA A 792 27.35 21.61 28.24
CA ALA A 792 27.05 21.46 26.82
C ALA A 792 25.66 20.90 26.58
N LYS A 793 25.24 19.89 27.33
CA LYS A 793 23.87 19.32 27.27
C LYS A 793 22.81 20.40 27.61
N ASN A 794 23.04 21.21 28.64
CA ASN A 794 22.11 22.30 29.00
C ASN A 794 22.07 23.37 27.87
N ASN A 795 23.19 23.80 27.35
CA ASN A 795 23.25 24.78 26.26
C ASN A 795 22.54 24.27 25.00
N VAL A 796 22.68 22.99 24.70
CA VAL A 796 21.95 22.35 23.58
C VAL A 796 20.45 22.26 23.88
N ALA A 797 20.04 21.96 25.09
CA ALA A 797 18.65 21.95 25.53
C ALA A 797 18.02 23.35 25.46
N ASP A 798 18.74 24.37 25.91
CA ASP A 798 18.33 25.79 25.81
C ASP A 798 18.19 26.21 24.34
N PHE A 799 19.14 25.85 23.47
CA PHE A 799 19.06 26.08 22.05
C PHE A 799 17.79 25.42 21.45
N ASN A 800 17.47 24.20 21.87
CA ASN A 800 16.26 23.49 21.39
C ASN A 800 15.00 24.22 21.85
N SER A 801 14.93 24.68 23.09
CA SER A 801 13.74 25.35 23.64
C SER A 801 13.45 26.68 22.94
N VAL A 802 14.51 27.39 22.48
CA VAL A 802 14.38 28.69 21.79
C VAL A 802 14.08 28.54 20.32
N ASN A 803 14.73 27.57 19.63
CA ASN A 803 14.66 27.50 18.16
C ASN A 803 13.80 26.34 17.64
N PHE A 804 13.47 25.35 18.45
CA PHE A 804 12.78 24.12 18.06
C PHE A 804 11.80 23.63 19.16
N SER A 805 11.14 24.57 19.84
CA SER A 805 10.16 24.28 20.91
C SER A 805 9.08 23.29 20.52
N ASP A 806 8.60 23.37 19.27
CA ASP A 806 7.50 22.54 18.74
C ASP A 806 7.88 21.07 18.59
N LEU A 807 9.18 20.76 18.44
CA LEU A 807 9.66 19.39 18.18
C LEU A 807 9.87 18.58 19.45
N LYS A 808 9.78 19.17 20.66
CA LYS A 808 9.97 18.50 21.97
C LYS A 808 11.21 17.59 22.01
N LEU A 809 12.34 18.07 21.50
CA LEU A 809 13.55 17.30 21.32
C LEU A 809 14.17 16.86 22.68
N LYS A 810 14.52 15.59 22.78
CA LYS A 810 15.18 15.03 23.95
C LYS A 810 16.70 15.04 23.77
N VAL A 811 17.45 15.59 24.77
CA VAL A 811 18.90 15.62 24.75
C VAL A 811 19.44 14.60 25.76
N SER A 812 20.32 13.71 25.28
CA SER A 812 21.02 12.72 26.09
C SER A 812 22.52 12.77 25.80
N ASN A 813 23.35 12.28 26.71
CA ASN A 813 24.79 12.15 26.53
C ASN A 813 25.25 10.72 26.83
N THR A 814 26.32 10.30 26.16
CA THR A 814 26.92 8.98 26.32
C THR A 814 28.39 8.99 25.84
N PHE A 815 29.14 7.92 26.08
CA PHE A 815 30.48 7.74 25.58
C PHE A 815 30.44 7.01 24.21
N LEU A 816 31.25 7.47 23.27
CA LEU A 816 31.49 6.76 22.01
C LEU A 816 32.63 5.75 22.22
N ASN A 817 33.70 6.19 22.82
CA ASN A 817 34.88 5.40 23.17
C ASN A 817 35.53 5.96 24.46
N THR A 818 36.74 5.55 24.80
CA THR A 818 37.49 6.01 25.99
C THR A 818 37.92 7.46 25.92
N SER A 819 38.06 8.05 24.73
CA SER A 819 38.53 9.43 24.46
C SER A 819 37.42 10.39 24.07
N ASP A 820 36.29 9.90 23.53
CA ASP A 820 35.25 10.74 22.97
C ASP A 820 33.89 10.51 23.66
N GLN A 821 33.21 11.61 23.92
CA GLN A 821 31.86 11.66 24.44
C GLN A 821 30.95 12.25 23.36
N MET A 822 29.64 11.93 23.41
CA MET A 822 28.66 12.49 22.46
C MET A 822 27.38 12.96 23.15
N ILE A 823 26.86 14.07 22.67
CA ILE A 823 25.50 14.56 22.93
C ILE A 823 24.63 14.14 21.78
N ILE A 824 23.51 13.53 22.11
CA ILE A 824 22.53 13.02 21.15
C ILE A 824 21.24 13.81 21.32
N VAL A 825 20.80 14.50 20.26
CA VAL A 825 19.48 15.13 20.20
C VAL A 825 18.54 14.19 19.41
N LYS A 826 17.50 13.72 20.06
CA LYS A 826 16.50 12.77 19.53
C LYS A 826 15.19 13.53 19.40
N ARG A 827 14.49 13.33 18.47
CA ARG A 827 14.02 12.47 17.45
C ARG A 827 13.50 13.35 16.33
N PHE A 828 14.10 13.30 15.18
CA PHE A 828 13.62 13.99 13.98
C PHE A 828 12.96 12.95 13.08
N ASP A 829 11.80 13.26 12.52
CA ASP A 829 11.00 12.30 11.75
C ASP A 829 11.64 11.86 10.42
N ASN A 830 12.52 12.72 9.86
CA ASN A 830 13.23 12.48 8.61
C ASN A 830 14.56 13.26 8.57
N SER A 831 15.37 12.98 7.54
CA SER A 831 16.67 13.64 7.33
C SER A 831 16.54 15.16 7.15
N LYS A 832 15.48 15.65 6.48
CA LYS A 832 15.30 17.09 6.21
C LYS A 832 15.19 17.89 7.52
N LYS A 833 14.31 17.49 8.44
CA LYS A 833 14.16 18.13 9.75
C LYS A 833 15.45 18.09 10.55
N ALA A 834 16.20 16.98 10.47
CA ALA A 834 17.46 16.83 11.16
C ALA A 834 18.58 17.70 10.54
N LEU A 835 18.59 17.87 9.22
CA LEU A 835 19.51 18.77 8.50
C LEU A 835 19.17 20.24 8.73
N ASP A 836 17.89 20.61 8.81
CA ASP A 836 17.48 21.96 9.18
C ASP A 836 18.00 22.31 10.58
N TYR A 837 17.93 21.38 11.51
CA TYR A 837 18.53 21.51 12.84
C TYR A 837 20.06 21.63 12.76
N PHE A 838 20.72 20.77 11.98
CA PHE A 838 22.17 20.83 11.75
C PHE A 838 22.63 22.18 11.20
N LEU A 839 21.91 22.73 10.23
CA LEU A 839 22.20 24.04 9.65
C LEU A 839 21.98 25.17 10.66
N ALA A 840 20.89 25.15 11.40
CA ALA A 840 20.60 26.11 12.47
C ALA A 840 21.66 26.05 13.57
N PHE A 841 22.09 24.85 13.96
CA PHE A 841 23.21 24.68 14.91
C PHE A 841 24.52 25.26 14.37
N LYS A 842 24.80 25.04 13.10
CA LYS A 842 26.02 25.55 12.43
C LYS A 842 26.10 27.08 12.38
N VAL A 843 24.98 27.79 12.22
CA VAL A 843 24.96 29.26 12.06
C VAL A 843 24.65 30.04 13.34
N ASN A 844 24.15 29.40 14.40
CA ASN A 844 23.74 30.06 15.64
C ASN A 844 24.93 30.73 16.37
N ASN A 845 24.77 31.99 16.81
CA ASN A 845 25.79 32.76 17.49
C ASN A 845 25.64 32.81 19.03
N GLY A 846 24.67 32.05 19.59
CA GLY A 846 24.41 31.99 21.03
C GLY A 846 25.34 31.07 21.81
N ALA A 847 24.81 30.47 22.88
CA ALA A 847 25.58 29.64 23.83
C ALA A 847 26.27 28.41 23.21
N ILE A 848 25.77 27.96 22.03
CA ILE A 848 26.34 26.81 21.30
C ILE A 848 27.49 27.17 20.35
N LYS A 849 27.83 28.46 20.21
CA LYS A 849 28.91 28.92 19.31
C LYS A 849 30.25 28.25 19.60
N SER A 850 30.54 27.98 20.86
CA SER A 850 31.78 27.32 21.28
C SER A 850 31.94 25.88 20.79
N TYR A 851 30.81 25.21 20.45
CA TYR A 851 30.81 23.80 20.01
C TYR A 851 30.91 23.64 18.49
N ARG A 852 30.95 24.72 17.70
CA ARG A 852 31.04 24.65 16.23
C ARG A 852 32.38 24.11 15.72
N LYS A 853 33.40 24.11 16.53
CA LYS A 853 34.72 23.56 16.18
C LYS A 853 34.76 22.05 16.34
N GLU A 854 33.76 21.48 17.02
CA GLU A 854 33.65 20.06 17.28
C GLU A 854 33.01 19.33 16.10
N LYS A 855 33.16 18.01 16.09
CA LYS A 855 32.51 17.14 15.06
C LYS A 855 31.03 17.02 15.40
N PHE A 856 30.15 17.38 14.45
CA PHE A 856 28.72 17.16 14.57
C PHE A 856 28.11 16.77 13.23
N PHE A 857 27.08 15.93 13.28
CA PHE A 857 26.45 15.33 12.12
C PHE A 857 25.05 14.79 12.45
N VAL A 858 24.33 14.40 11.41
CA VAL A 858 23.02 13.75 11.51
C VAL A 858 23.18 12.26 11.24
N VAL A 859 22.48 11.41 11.97
CA VAL A 859 22.61 9.95 11.88
C VAL A 859 21.27 9.25 12.10
N THR A 860 21.03 8.14 11.39
CA THR A 860 19.90 7.25 11.68
C THR A 860 20.20 6.37 12.91
N PRO A 861 19.19 5.87 13.64
CA PRO A 861 19.42 4.93 14.75
C PRO A 861 20.22 3.69 14.36
N GLN A 862 20.03 3.21 13.11
CA GLN A 862 20.75 2.05 12.60
C GLN A 862 22.23 2.37 12.36
N ASN A 863 22.53 3.50 11.70
CA ASN A 863 23.91 3.94 11.49
C ASN A 863 24.62 4.32 12.79
N LEU A 864 23.88 4.83 13.79
CA LEU A 864 24.42 5.09 15.12
C LEU A 864 24.89 3.80 15.80
N LYS A 865 24.19 2.69 15.58
CA LYS A 865 24.59 1.36 16.09
C LYS A 865 25.91 0.92 15.45
N GLU A 866 26.05 1.09 14.14
CA GLU A 866 27.30 0.79 13.41
C GLU A 866 28.45 1.69 13.87
N LEU A 867 28.18 2.99 14.10
CA LEU A 867 29.14 3.94 14.64
C LEU A 867 29.66 3.51 16.04
N TYR A 868 28.78 2.99 16.90
CA TYR A 868 29.19 2.42 18.19
C TYR A 868 30.08 1.19 18.06
N LEU A 869 29.86 0.36 17.04
CA LEU A 869 30.68 -0.82 16.75
C LEU A 869 32.07 -0.43 16.21
N GLU A 870 32.14 0.59 15.37
CA GLU A 870 33.43 1.10 14.82
C GLU A 870 34.23 1.92 15.82
N LYS A 871 33.57 2.56 16.80
CA LYS A 871 34.16 3.46 17.78
C LYS A 871 34.98 4.62 17.20
N ASN A 872 34.80 4.90 15.90
CA ASN A 872 35.47 5.93 15.11
C ASN A 872 34.45 6.68 14.27
N THR A 873 34.56 8.04 14.23
CA THR A 873 33.65 8.91 13.50
C THR A 873 34.08 9.23 12.08
N ASP A 874 35.34 8.95 11.70
CA ASP A 874 35.94 9.46 10.47
C ASP A 874 35.31 8.85 9.20
N ASN A 875 34.99 7.56 9.22
CA ASN A 875 34.27 6.88 8.14
C ASN A 875 32.84 7.40 8.02
N TYR A 876 32.16 7.61 9.15
CA TYR A 876 30.81 8.16 9.13
C TYR A 876 30.79 9.63 8.67
N LEU A 877 31.76 10.44 9.03
CA LEU A 877 31.85 11.82 8.56
C LEU A 877 32.07 11.92 7.05
N LYS A 878 32.85 11.01 6.44
CA LYS A 878 32.97 10.90 4.97
C LYS A 878 31.62 10.56 4.35
N PHE A 879 30.94 9.54 4.89
CA PHE A 879 29.61 9.13 4.48
C PHE A 879 28.59 10.28 4.64
N PHE A 880 28.59 10.97 5.77
CA PHE A 880 27.71 12.10 6.05
C PHE A 880 27.93 13.26 5.04
N LYS A 881 29.19 13.55 4.73
CA LYS A 881 29.54 14.59 3.77
C LYS A 881 29.10 14.28 2.35
N GLU A 882 29.11 13.01 1.97
CA GLU A 882 28.77 12.57 0.63
C GLU A 882 27.26 12.44 0.42
N PHE A 883 26.51 11.98 1.43
CA PHE A 883 25.10 11.65 1.28
C PHE A 883 24.13 12.67 1.90
N TYR A 884 24.61 13.50 2.86
CA TYR A 884 23.76 14.46 3.58
C TYR A 884 24.10 15.92 3.31
N GLN A 885 25.29 16.25 2.82
CA GLN A 885 25.76 17.59 2.45
C GLN A 885 25.97 17.76 0.95
#